data_de0c0b29d7f1f847c51612fffc480fc1
#
_entry.id   de0c0b29d7f1f847c51612fffc480fc1
#
_cell.length_a   1.000
_cell.length_b   1.000
_cell.length_c   1.000
_cell.angle_alpha   90.00
_cell.angle_beta   90.00
_cell.angle_gamma   90.00
#
_symmetry.space_group_name_H-M   'P 1'
#
loop_
_entity.id
_entity.type
_entity.pdbx_description
1 polymer ?
#
loop_
_entity_poly.entity_id
_entity_poly.type
_entity_poly.pdbx_seq_one_letter_code
_entity_poly.pdbx_strand_id
1 'polypeptide(L)'
;MKPDKKFHEIEITEPQLLAHLAKLDKPQSIREMAHDLGLHHRGRRVVPKILNKLKRQGVVEEVYGGRFRLTEGHLPRAQQKAGTGTREKAKSANQDQQRQPQRDPNLISGRFIAHRDGYGFVVPAEKQPKMDGDLFIRRDGVGDAMHGDTVLARIERRRNDGRADGRIVQIVEREHPTVVGLFRYGLQGNTVHPYDSRILHEIIIPPGAELLPELKEKMGEMPAAEGASARVASKRVKFPELDGAVVNVELTRFPKGGVAPAGRVIEILGRPGDIGVDTEIVIRKHHLPHEFPPEVLAEAHAMPQQVSEEDRRGRRDFRDFPIVTIDGETARDFDDAVHVTASPNGNFELQVHIADVANYVKRGSPIDLEARLRGTSVYFPMRAVPMLPEELSNGICSLNPQVERLVMSVIMEINADGQVTGADFTAGVIRSAERMTYTNVNKVLEGDPEASLRYEAQADHFRRMRDLALLMNKRRYSRGSIDFDLPERVIEFDAQGRMTGILRSERNIAHRIIEEFMLAANESVARYLDRRGIVSLHRVHEKPDPKKVLEFEEMAKAFGYTLGVTDLFERKVTVRHGKSQPSARRDRAGHGRARQMEVTMPAAEEIDIRPEHYQRLTEKIAGKPEERIVSYLMLRSLRQARYAAEPLGHFALAAEEYTHFTSPIRRYPDLIVHRALKWALENPDATGPRIVPITKARGADKNDTNEPPGIGPYRRQELDKIAIESSEAERRSDAAERELMDWKTAQFMESRLGEEFEALIISVQKFGFFVELVDVFVEGLVGIDQMEEFTSGRCLYRERDHAIVCELQHHGRSRTRAAATVFRLGDRVRVRAERIDPFRQRVEFALLARESPNVN
;
A
#
# COMPACT_ATOMS: atom_id res chain seq x y z
N MET A 1 -10.50 -50.71 -37.27
CA MET A 1 -9.64 -50.74 -36.10
C MET A 1 -8.32 -50.06 -36.42
N LYS A 2 -8.12 -48.84 -35.92
CA LYS A 2 -6.83 -48.14 -35.87
C LYS A 2 -6.51 -47.90 -34.39
N PRO A 3 -5.29 -48.11 -33.91
CA PRO A 3 -5.01 -48.15 -32.48
C PRO A 3 -4.95 -46.72 -31.88
N ASP A 4 -5.54 -46.60 -30.68
CA ASP A 4 -5.46 -45.45 -29.79
C ASP A 4 -4.01 -45.11 -29.48
N LYS A 5 -3.59 -43.94 -29.84
CA LYS A 5 -2.35 -43.31 -29.33
C LYS A 5 -2.66 -42.72 -27.95
N LYS A 6 -2.44 -43.51 -26.90
CA LYS A 6 -2.29 -42.98 -25.54
C LYS A 6 -1.06 -42.09 -25.52
N PHE A 7 -1.26 -40.79 -25.39
CA PHE A 7 -0.20 -39.87 -25.05
C PHE A 7 0.27 -40.15 -23.62
N HIS A 8 1.45 -40.75 -23.46
CA HIS A 8 2.13 -40.82 -22.18
C HIS A 8 2.55 -39.39 -21.78
N GLU A 9 1.94 -38.86 -20.72
CA GLU A 9 2.45 -37.64 -20.04
C GLU A 9 3.87 -37.96 -19.54
N ILE A 10 4.88 -37.26 -20.05
CA ILE A 10 6.25 -37.38 -19.57
C ILE A 10 6.33 -36.54 -18.29
N GLU A 11 6.24 -37.16 -17.14
CA GLU A 11 6.64 -36.58 -15.86
C GLU A 11 8.17 -36.54 -15.79
N ILE A 12 8.76 -35.33 -15.78
CA ILE A 12 10.19 -35.19 -15.61
C ILE A 12 10.59 -35.45 -14.16
N THR A 13 11.59 -36.27 -13.98
CA THR A 13 12.18 -36.57 -12.67
C THR A 13 13.48 -35.80 -12.43
N GLU A 14 13.85 -35.62 -11.16
CA GLU A 14 15.09 -34.96 -10.74
C GLU A 14 16.34 -35.56 -11.42
N PRO A 15 16.53 -36.93 -11.51
CA PRO A 15 17.67 -37.52 -12.22
C PRO A 15 17.69 -37.20 -13.71
N GLN A 16 16.52 -37.10 -14.37
CA GLN A 16 16.45 -36.76 -15.79
C GLN A 16 16.88 -35.33 -16.06
N LEU A 17 16.49 -34.39 -15.17
CA LEU A 17 16.91 -32.99 -15.27
C LEU A 17 18.39 -32.82 -15.01
N LEU A 18 18.96 -33.54 -14.03
CA LEU A 18 20.39 -33.56 -13.75
C LEU A 18 21.17 -34.13 -14.91
N ALA A 19 20.69 -35.24 -15.52
CA ALA A 19 21.32 -35.85 -16.70
C ALA A 19 21.30 -34.94 -17.93
N HIS A 20 20.27 -34.11 -18.06
CA HIS A 20 20.19 -33.06 -19.09
C HIS A 20 21.21 -31.96 -18.82
N LEU A 21 21.22 -31.38 -17.60
CA LEU A 21 22.18 -30.34 -17.21
C LEU A 21 23.65 -30.80 -17.32
N ALA A 22 23.94 -32.09 -17.08
CA ALA A 22 25.28 -32.67 -17.19
C ALA A 22 25.79 -32.76 -18.63
N LYS A 23 24.91 -32.67 -19.63
CA LYS A 23 25.29 -32.72 -21.06
C LYS A 23 25.51 -31.32 -21.66
N LEU A 24 25.22 -30.26 -20.90
CA LEU A 24 25.28 -28.90 -21.40
C LEU A 24 26.64 -28.25 -21.16
N ASP A 25 27.20 -27.66 -22.21
CA ASP A 25 28.41 -26.84 -22.12
C ASP A 25 28.15 -25.39 -21.70
N LYS A 26 26.90 -24.96 -21.74
CA LYS A 26 26.46 -23.58 -21.40
C LYS A 26 25.23 -23.61 -20.51
N PRO A 27 25.11 -22.64 -19.58
CA PRO A 27 23.94 -22.52 -18.76
C PRO A 27 22.64 -22.30 -19.57
N GLN A 28 21.57 -23.01 -19.22
CA GLN A 28 20.27 -22.89 -19.89
C GLN A 28 19.18 -22.26 -18.98
N SER A 29 18.26 -21.57 -19.61
CA SER A 29 17.03 -21.08 -18.96
C SER A 29 16.02 -22.21 -18.79
N ILE A 30 15.06 -22.03 -17.88
CA ILE A 30 13.95 -22.99 -17.67
C ILE A 30 13.19 -23.25 -18.97
N ARG A 31 13.05 -22.24 -19.82
CA ARG A 31 12.34 -22.34 -21.10
C ARG A 31 13.10 -23.18 -22.13
N GLU A 32 14.41 -23.02 -22.21
CA GLU A 32 15.28 -23.81 -23.06
C GLU A 32 15.30 -25.28 -22.62
N MET A 33 15.48 -25.54 -21.32
CA MET A 33 15.42 -26.89 -20.76
C MET A 33 14.07 -27.58 -21.01
N ALA A 34 12.97 -26.87 -20.82
CA ALA A 34 11.64 -27.40 -21.07
C ALA A 34 11.40 -27.70 -22.55
N HIS A 35 11.97 -26.93 -23.46
CA HIS A 35 11.93 -27.16 -24.91
C HIS A 35 12.73 -28.41 -25.28
N ASP A 36 13.97 -28.50 -24.81
CA ASP A 36 14.88 -29.56 -25.17
C ASP A 36 14.45 -30.94 -24.58
N LEU A 37 13.76 -30.92 -23.46
CA LEU A 37 13.18 -32.10 -22.83
C LEU A 37 11.77 -32.43 -23.36
N GLY A 38 11.25 -31.69 -24.35
CA GLY A 38 9.96 -31.95 -24.98
C GLY A 38 8.77 -31.79 -24.04
N LEU A 39 8.89 -30.95 -22.98
CA LEU A 39 7.88 -30.81 -21.93
C LEU A 39 6.74 -29.90 -22.34
N HIS A 40 5.52 -30.39 -22.30
CA HIS A 40 4.29 -29.64 -22.49
C HIS A 40 3.77 -29.02 -21.17
N HIS A 41 2.69 -28.28 -21.19
CA HIS A 41 2.18 -27.37 -20.15
C HIS A 41 2.36 -27.80 -18.67
N ARG A 42 2.09 -29.07 -18.30
CA ARG A 42 2.27 -29.57 -16.92
C ARG A 42 3.74 -29.80 -16.56
N GLY A 43 4.51 -30.37 -17.48
CA GLY A 43 5.94 -30.63 -17.27
C GLY A 43 6.75 -29.35 -17.08
N ARG A 44 6.39 -28.23 -17.72
CA ARG A 44 7.04 -26.92 -17.54
C ARG A 44 6.90 -26.37 -16.13
N ARG A 45 5.83 -26.69 -15.41
CA ARG A 45 5.63 -26.24 -14.01
C ARG A 45 6.46 -27.04 -12.99
N VAL A 46 6.91 -28.25 -13.36
CA VAL A 46 7.69 -29.13 -12.48
C VAL A 46 9.16 -28.74 -12.51
N VAL A 47 9.71 -28.30 -13.65
CA VAL A 47 11.12 -27.94 -13.83
C VAL A 47 11.59 -26.87 -12.81
N PRO A 48 10.87 -25.75 -12.58
CA PRO A 48 11.26 -24.76 -11.56
C PRO A 48 11.30 -25.35 -10.15
N LYS A 49 10.35 -26.23 -9.80
CA LYS A 49 10.31 -26.87 -8.48
C LYS A 49 11.52 -27.75 -8.25
N ILE A 50 11.91 -28.56 -9.25
CA ILE A 50 13.09 -29.41 -9.18
C ILE A 50 14.37 -28.56 -9.14
N LEU A 51 14.49 -27.53 -9.98
CA LEU A 51 15.67 -26.64 -9.99
C LEU A 51 15.84 -25.91 -8.66
N ASN A 52 14.77 -25.42 -8.07
CA ASN A 52 14.81 -24.76 -6.75
C ASN A 52 15.23 -25.75 -5.64
N LYS A 53 14.80 -27.00 -5.71
CA LYS A 53 15.24 -28.05 -4.78
C LYS A 53 16.75 -28.33 -4.95
N LEU A 54 17.21 -28.52 -6.18
CA LEU A 54 18.63 -28.78 -6.50
C LEU A 54 19.53 -27.58 -6.17
N LYS A 55 19.02 -26.36 -6.33
CA LYS A 55 19.72 -25.12 -5.92
C LYS A 55 19.90 -25.06 -4.39
N ARG A 56 18.86 -25.44 -3.61
CA ARG A 56 18.96 -25.53 -2.14
C ARG A 56 19.95 -26.61 -1.67
N GLN A 57 20.11 -27.69 -2.45
CA GLN A 57 21.04 -28.77 -2.18
C GLN A 57 22.48 -28.45 -2.64
N GLY A 58 22.70 -27.30 -3.29
CA GLY A 58 24.00 -26.89 -3.79
C GLY A 58 24.47 -27.66 -5.03
N VAL A 59 23.59 -28.44 -5.68
CA VAL A 59 23.90 -29.25 -6.87
C VAL A 59 23.84 -28.44 -8.15
N VAL A 60 22.95 -27.43 -8.19
CA VAL A 60 22.74 -26.54 -9.34
C VAL A 60 22.90 -25.11 -8.87
N GLU A 61 23.54 -24.28 -9.65
CA GLU A 61 23.62 -22.84 -9.43
C GLU A 61 22.90 -22.07 -10.53
N GLU A 62 22.30 -20.97 -10.15
CA GLU A 62 21.69 -20.01 -11.06
C GLU A 62 22.71 -18.93 -11.40
N VAL A 63 22.95 -18.74 -12.68
CA VAL A 63 23.83 -17.71 -13.21
C VAL A 63 23.03 -16.58 -13.81
N TYR A 64 23.69 -15.49 -14.14
CA TYR A 64 23.06 -14.28 -14.69
C TYR A 64 22.05 -14.57 -15.80
N GLY A 65 20.86 -13.96 -15.70
CA GLY A 65 19.79 -14.12 -16.68
C GLY A 65 18.84 -15.31 -16.44
N GLY A 66 18.75 -15.83 -15.20
CA GLY A 66 17.83 -16.93 -14.86
C GLY A 66 18.19 -18.25 -15.53
N ARG A 67 19.48 -18.45 -15.81
CA ARG A 67 20.04 -19.66 -16.40
C ARG A 67 20.66 -20.53 -15.33
N PHE A 68 20.61 -21.85 -15.49
CA PHE A 68 21.05 -22.84 -14.51
C PHE A 68 22.17 -23.71 -15.09
N ARG A 69 23.12 -24.06 -14.22
CA ARG A 69 24.18 -25.06 -14.51
C ARG A 69 24.49 -25.89 -13.29
N LEU A 70 25.18 -27.01 -13.47
CA LEU A 70 25.69 -27.78 -12.36
C LEU A 70 26.84 -27.02 -11.67
N THR A 71 26.92 -27.14 -10.35
CA THR A 71 28.04 -26.60 -9.57
C THR A 71 29.32 -27.38 -9.88
N GLU A 72 30.49 -26.76 -9.73
CA GLU A 72 31.80 -27.37 -10.12
C GLU A 72 32.05 -28.75 -9.51
N GLY A 73 31.54 -29.02 -8.30
CA GLY A 73 31.65 -30.31 -7.63
C GLY A 73 30.81 -31.44 -8.23
N HIS A 74 29.87 -31.13 -9.11
CA HIS A 74 28.91 -32.06 -9.71
C HIS A 74 29.04 -32.16 -11.24
N LEU A 75 30.09 -31.54 -11.82
CA LEU A 75 30.37 -31.63 -13.23
C LEU A 75 31.00 -33.01 -13.57
N PRO A 76 30.64 -33.62 -14.72
CA PRO A 76 31.29 -34.88 -15.18
C PRO A 76 32.80 -34.73 -15.28
N ARG A 77 33.54 -35.78 -14.89
CA ARG A 77 35.03 -35.81 -14.88
C ARG A 77 35.70 -35.39 -16.22
N ALA A 78 34.98 -35.50 -17.33
CA ALA A 78 35.46 -35.07 -18.65
C ALA A 78 35.52 -33.55 -18.81
N GLN A 79 34.65 -32.79 -18.13
CA GLN A 79 34.60 -31.34 -18.18
C GLN A 79 35.46 -30.66 -17.10
N GLN A 80 35.83 -31.40 -16.03
CA GLN A 80 36.75 -30.90 -14.99
C GLN A 80 38.21 -30.76 -15.48
N LYS A 81 38.61 -31.46 -16.54
CA LYS A 81 39.99 -31.41 -17.11
C LYS A 81 40.22 -30.27 -18.12
N ALA A 82 39.20 -29.59 -18.60
CA ALA A 82 39.33 -28.48 -19.53
C ALA A 82 39.68 -27.13 -18.87
N GLY A 83 39.64 -27.04 -17.52
CA GLY A 83 39.92 -25.83 -16.75
C GLY A 83 41.35 -25.65 -16.24
N THR A 84 42.25 -26.64 -16.41
CA THR A 84 43.62 -26.64 -15.80
C THR A 84 44.80 -26.37 -16.75
N GLY A 85 44.49 -25.97 -18.01
CA GLY A 85 45.54 -25.81 -19.06
C GLY A 85 46.04 -24.38 -19.32
N THR A 86 45.67 -23.38 -18.53
CA THR A 86 46.08 -21.99 -18.81
C THR A 86 46.54 -21.21 -17.56
N ARG A 87 47.41 -21.81 -16.75
CA ARG A 87 47.93 -21.17 -15.53
C ARG A 87 49.37 -20.63 -15.61
N GLU A 88 50.01 -20.63 -16.77
CA GLU A 88 51.42 -20.17 -16.88
C GLU A 88 51.68 -18.91 -17.73
N LYS A 89 50.65 -18.23 -18.28
CA LYS A 89 50.84 -16.95 -18.99
C LYS A 89 50.12 -15.74 -18.36
N ALA A 90 49.67 -15.84 -17.11
CA ALA A 90 48.87 -14.79 -16.44
C ALA A 90 49.62 -14.08 -15.28
N LYS A 91 50.97 -14.00 -15.33
CA LYS A 91 51.72 -13.23 -14.30
C LYS A 91 52.01 -11.76 -14.64
N SER A 92 51.55 -11.24 -15.78
CA SER A 92 51.72 -9.83 -16.11
C SER A 92 50.44 -9.07 -16.40
N ALA A 93 49.24 -9.67 -16.14
CA ALA A 93 47.95 -9.01 -16.37
C ALA A 93 47.09 -8.88 -15.08
N ASN A 94 47.72 -8.95 -13.90
CA ASN A 94 46.99 -8.99 -12.63
C ASN A 94 46.85 -7.64 -11.89
N GLN A 95 46.80 -6.54 -12.65
CA GLN A 95 46.42 -5.20 -12.11
C GLN A 95 45.08 -4.66 -12.66
N ASP A 96 44.39 -5.38 -13.56
CA ASP A 96 43.15 -4.93 -14.17
C ASP A 96 41.88 -5.75 -13.79
N GLN A 97 41.96 -6.72 -12.85
CA GLN A 97 40.79 -7.57 -12.48
C GLN A 97 40.10 -7.20 -11.16
N GLN A 98 40.13 -5.94 -10.74
CA GLN A 98 39.25 -5.42 -9.71
C GLN A 98 38.34 -4.30 -10.21
N ARG A 99 38.04 -4.22 -11.49
CA ARG A 99 36.92 -3.45 -11.97
C ARG A 99 35.68 -4.35 -11.99
N GLN A 100 34.84 -4.21 -10.97
CA GLN A 100 33.40 -4.51 -11.10
C GLN A 100 32.92 -3.90 -12.42
N PRO A 101 32.04 -4.57 -13.20
CA PRO A 101 31.50 -3.97 -14.41
C PRO A 101 30.92 -2.62 -13.99
N GLN A 102 31.50 -1.53 -14.48
CA GLN A 102 30.99 -0.17 -14.21
C GLN A 102 29.52 -0.17 -14.65
N ARG A 103 28.60 -0.16 -13.69
CA ARG A 103 27.18 0.11 -13.96
C ARG A 103 27.15 1.44 -14.72
N ASP A 104 26.60 1.45 -15.91
CA ASP A 104 26.41 2.70 -16.65
C ASP A 104 25.63 3.66 -15.72
N PRO A 105 26.19 4.78 -15.26
CA PRO A 105 25.56 5.65 -14.27
C PRO A 105 24.28 6.30 -14.80
N ASN A 106 23.96 6.11 -16.07
CA ASN A 106 22.77 6.60 -16.73
C ASN A 106 21.71 5.51 -16.91
N LEU A 107 21.96 4.25 -16.52
CA LEU A 107 20.97 3.19 -16.53
C LEU A 107 20.40 2.98 -15.13
N ILE A 108 19.09 3.10 -15.03
CA ILE A 108 18.34 2.87 -13.79
C ILE A 108 17.30 1.78 -13.98
N SER A 109 17.18 0.90 -12.99
CA SER A 109 16.06 -0.03 -12.87
C SER A 109 14.98 0.60 -12.02
N GLY A 110 13.72 0.42 -12.42
CA GLY A 110 12.59 0.95 -11.68
C GLY A 110 11.25 0.53 -12.25
N ARG A 111 10.17 0.90 -11.55
CA ARG A 111 8.79 0.63 -11.94
C ARG A 111 8.27 1.74 -12.84
N PHE A 112 7.70 1.38 -13.98
CA PHE A 112 7.12 2.34 -14.93
C PHE A 112 5.68 2.66 -14.56
N ILE A 113 5.40 3.93 -14.29
CA ILE A 113 4.06 4.47 -14.04
C ILE A 113 3.61 5.21 -15.29
N ALA A 114 2.73 4.59 -16.07
CA ALA A 114 2.18 5.21 -17.27
C ALA A 114 1.15 6.28 -16.93
N HIS A 115 1.13 7.33 -17.75
CA HIS A 115 0.06 8.32 -17.76
C HIS A 115 -0.84 8.09 -18.99
N ARG A 116 -2.14 8.34 -18.84
CA ARG A 116 -3.13 8.16 -19.92
C ARG A 116 -2.82 8.92 -21.22
N ASP A 117 -2.07 10.02 -21.14
CA ASP A 117 -1.66 10.80 -22.33
C ASP A 117 -0.45 10.19 -23.04
N GLY A 118 -0.01 9.00 -22.62
CA GLY A 118 1.03 8.21 -23.25
C GLY A 118 2.45 8.50 -22.80
N TYR A 119 2.69 9.47 -21.93
CA TYR A 119 3.95 9.63 -21.22
C TYR A 119 3.92 8.86 -19.88
N GLY A 120 5.02 8.84 -19.15
CA GLY A 120 5.03 8.24 -17.83
C GLY A 120 6.27 8.61 -17.02
N PHE A 121 6.43 7.92 -15.91
CA PHE A 121 7.55 8.10 -14.99
C PHE A 121 8.13 6.73 -14.61
N VAL A 122 9.44 6.66 -14.47
CA VAL A 122 10.07 5.49 -13.86
C VAL A 122 10.48 5.86 -12.44
N VAL A 123 9.87 5.18 -11.48
CA VAL A 123 10.20 5.25 -10.05
C VAL A 123 11.42 4.38 -9.83
N PRO A 124 12.60 4.95 -9.52
CA PRO A 124 13.83 4.18 -9.35
C PRO A 124 13.74 3.22 -8.17
N ALA A 125 14.25 1.99 -8.32
CA ALA A 125 14.37 1.04 -7.23
C ALA A 125 15.37 1.51 -6.15
N GLU A 126 16.39 2.26 -6.55
CA GLU A 126 17.39 2.85 -5.66
C GLU A 126 17.49 4.36 -5.90
N LYS A 127 17.66 5.16 -4.84
CA LYS A 127 17.88 6.61 -4.97
C LYS A 127 19.07 6.88 -5.86
N GLN A 128 18.88 7.73 -6.86
CA GLN A 128 19.93 8.09 -7.81
C GLN A 128 20.65 9.37 -7.37
N PRO A 129 21.97 9.40 -7.39
CA PRO A 129 22.72 10.64 -7.13
C PRO A 129 22.34 11.74 -8.14
N LYS A 130 22.08 12.94 -7.65
CA LYS A 130 21.74 14.10 -8.48
C LYS A 130 20.41 14.00 -9.26
N MET A 131 19.47 13.19 -8.78
CA MET A 131 18.12 13.14 -9.31
C MET A 131 17.13 13.22 -8.15
N ASP A 132 16.30 14.27 -8.17
CA ASP A 132 15.20 14.46 -7.24
C ASP A 132 13.91 13.93 -7.87
N GLY A 133 13.39 12.79 -7.34
CA GLY A 133 12.15 12.19 -7.78
C GLY A 133 12.30 11.20 -8.94
N ASP A 134 11.22 11.04 -9.71
CA ASP A 134 11.08 10.02 -10.73
C ASP A 134 11.64 10.46 -12.08
N LEU A 135 12.10 9.50 -12.89
CA LEU A 135 12.56 9.76 -14.24
C LEU A 135 11.37 9.95 -15.19
N PHE A 136 11.23 11.13 -15.77
CA PHE A 136 10.19 11.42 -16.76
C PHE A 136 10.48 10.72 -18.08
N ILE A 137 9.49 9.99 -18.62
CA ILE A 137 9.56 9.27 -19.89
C ILE A 137 8.55 9.88 -20.85
N ARG A 138 9.04 10.45 -21.95
CA ARG A 138 8.17 10.98 -23.00
C ARG A 138 7.46 9.85 -23.74
N ARG A 139 6.36 10.16 -24.41
CA ARG A 139 5.55 9.20 -25.16
C ARG A 139 6.37 8.35 -26.14
N ASP A 140 7.29 8.97 -26.85
CA ASP A 140 8.21 8.29 -27.79
C ASP A 140 9.31 7.46 -27.13
N GLY A 141 9.54 7.68 -25.83
CA GLY A 141 10.51 6.95 -25.01
C GLY A 141 9.92 5.76 -24.24
N VAL A 142 8.59 5.57 -24.23
CA VAL A 142 7.90 4.48 -23.50
C VAL A 142 8.12 3.11 -24.17
N GLY A 143 8.15 3.10 -25.51
CA GLY A 143 8.26 1.85 -26.29
C GLY A 143 7.10 0.89 -26.04
N ASP A 144 7.44 -0.37 -25.78
CA ASP A 144 6.47 -1.46 -25.58
C ASP A 144 6.10 -1.68 -24.10
N ALA A 145 6.52 -0.77 -23.19
CA ALA A 145 6.24 -0.90 -21.76
C ALA A 145 4.78 -0.58 -21.43
N MET A 146 4.23 -1.38 -20.52
CA MET A 146 2.91 -1.17 -19.93
C MET A 146 3.04 -0.57 -18.53
N HIS A 147 1.94 0.01 -18.04
CA HIS A 147 1.88 0.49 -16.66
C HIS A 147 2.28 -0.62 -15.68
N GLY A 148 3.07 -0.29 -14.66
CA GLY A 148 3.51 -1.23 -13.64
C GLY A 148 4.78 -2.03 -13.98
N ASP A 149 5.13 -2.18 -15.28
CA ASP A 149 6.30 -2.97 -15.68
C ASP A 149 7.57 -2.54 -14.97
N THR A 150 8.36 -3.50 -14.50
CA THR A 150 9.74 -3.26 -14.08
C THR A 150 10.62 -3.08 -15.30
N VAL A 151 11.26 -1.93 -15.42
CA VAL A 151 11.99 -1.53 -16.62
C VAL A 151 13.42 -1.11 -16.29
N LEU A 152 14.28 -1.24 -17.30
CA LEU A 152 15.59 -0.59 -17.33
C LEU A 152 15.45 0.65 -18.22
N ALA A 153 15.67 1.83 -17.63
CA ALA A 153 15.57 3.10 -18.31
C ALA A 153 16.93 3.81 -18.38
N ARG A 154 17.18 4.52 -19.46
CA ARG A 154 18.37 5.33 -19.63
C ARG A 154 18.02 6.79 -19.43
N ILE A 155 18.80 7.48 -18.56
CA ILE A 155 18.73 8.93 -18.39
C ILE A 155 19.35 9.58 -19.62
N GLU A 156 18.59 10.38 -20.36
CA GLU A 156 19.04 11.11 -21.52
C GLU A 156 19.43 12.54 -21.16
N ARG A 157 18.69 13.16 -20.22
CA ARG A 157 18.92 14.55 -19.82
C ARG A 157 18.70 14.73 -18.33
N ARG A 158 19.63 15.36 -17.65
CA ARG A 158 19.47 15.87 -16.28
C ARG A 158 19.24 17.37 -16.35
N ARG A 159 18.26 17.87 -15.60
CA ARG A 159 17.97 19.30 -15.47
C ARG A 159 18.62 19.87 -14.23
N ASN A 160 18.85 21.20 -14.22
CA ASN A 160 19.47 21.88 -13.08
C ASN A 160 18.56 21.92 -11.83
N ASP A 161 17.26 21.65 -12.00
CA ASP A 161 16.26 21.57 -10.94
C ASP A 161 16.16 20.17 -10.28
N GLY A 162 17.10 19.26 -10.57
CA GLY A 162 17.11 17.89 -10.05
C GLY A 162 16.22 16.91 -10.82
N ARG A 163 15.41 17.37 -11.77
CA ARG A 163 14.58 16.50 -12.62
C ARG A 163 15.41 15.85 -13.72
N ALA A 164 14.95 14.69 -14.20
CA ALA A 164 15.60 14.00 -15.31
C ALA A 164 14.59 13.48 -16.32
N ASP A 165 14.99 13.52 -17.60
CA ASP A 165 14.24 12.96 -18.72
C ASP A 165 15.00 11.73 -19.24
N GLY A 166 14.28 10.69 -19.69
CA GLY A 166 14.89 9.46 -20.20
C GLY A 166 13.98 8.65 -21.10
N ARG A 167 14.46 7.45 -21.47
CA ARG A 167 13.69 6.47 -22.23
C ARG A 167 13.83 5.08 -21.65
N ILE A 168 12.83 4.24 -21.86
CA ILE A 168 12.87 2.83 -21.51
C ILE A 168 13.71 2.10 -22.56
N VAL A 169 14.67 1.30 -22.07
CA VAL A 169 15.60 0.54 -22.94
C VAL A 169 15.18 -0.93 -22.98
N GLN A 170 14.72 -1.45 -21.83
CA GLN A 170 14.37 -2.85 -21.70
C GLN A 170 13.26 -3.01 -20.65
N ILE A 171 12.37 -3.96 -20.91
CA ILE A 171 11.39 -4.43 -19.94
C ILE A 171 12.00 -5.63 -19.23
N VAL A 172 12.15 -5.54 -17.92
CA VAL A 172 12.77 -6.59 -17.09
C VAL A 172 11.71 -7.61 -16.68
N GLU A 173 10.55 -7.10 -16.24
CA GLU A 173 9.44 -7.92 -15.76
C GLU A 173 8.11 -7.26 -16.13
N ARG A 174 7.11 -8.08 -16.47
CA ARG A 174 5.76 -7.65 -16.78
C ARG A 174 4.88 -7.73 -15.54
N GLU A 175 4.20 -6.63 -15.21
CA GLU A 175 3.33 -6.56 -14.05
C GLU A 175 1.98 -7.23 -14.30
N HIS A 176 1.39 -7.04 -15.48
CA HIS A 176 0.02 -7.46 -15.77
C HIS A 176 -0.03 -8.76 -16.58
N PRO A 177 -0.16 -9.95 -15.93
CA PRO A 177 -0.45 -11.19 -16.65
C PRO A 177 -1.90 -11.23 -17.14
N THR A 178 -2.80 -10.53 -16.44
CA THR A 178 -4.22 -10.40 -16.77
C THR A 178 -4.66 -8.95 -16.81
N VAL A 179 -5.72 -8.66 -17.55
CA VAL A 179 -6.32 -7.33 -17.65
C VAL A 179 -7.83 -7.45 -17.65
N VAL A 180 -8.48 -6.63 -16.83
CA VAL A 180 -9.95 -6.52 -16.82
C VAL A 180 -10.41 -5.44 -17.78
N GLY A 181 -11.44 -5.73 -18.55
CA GLY A 181 -11.98 -4.77 -19.49
C GLY A 181 -13.35 -5.13 -20.03
N LEU A 182 -13.89 -4.23 -20.86
CA LEU A 182 -15.17 -4.38 -21.50
C LEU A 182 -14.97 -5.08 -22.86
N PHE A 183 -15.58 -6.26 -23.01
CA PHE A 183 -15.52 -7.01 -24.26
C PHE A 183 -16.44 -6.42 -25.32
N ARG A 184 -15.97 -6.39 -26.57
CA ARG A 184 -16.75 -5.95 -27.72
C ARG A 184 -16.50 -6.81 -28.97
N TYR A 185 -17.56 -7.16 -29.64
CA TYR A 185 -17.48 -7.72 -30.97
C TYR A 185 -17.30 -6.61 -32.01
N GLY A 186 -16.14 -6.55 -32.66
CA GLY A 186 -15.86 -5.60 -33.71
C GLY A 186 -15.91 -6.17 -35.13
N LEU A 187 -16.07 -5.33 -36.13
CA LEU A 187 -16.00 -5.72 -37.56
C LEU A 187 -14.60 -6.20 -37.95
N GLN A 188 -13.56 -5.65 -37.33
CA GLN A 188 -12.15 -5.95 -37.60
C GLN A 188 -11.57 -7.00 -36.64
N GLY A 189 -12.37 -7.51 -35.71
CA GLY A 189 -11.97 -8.47 -34.68
C GLY A 189 -12.54 -8.12 -33.31
N ASN A 190 -12.50 -9.08 -32.40
CA ASN A 190 -12.97 -8.91 -31.05
C ASN A 190 -11.91 -8.17 -30.23
N THR A 191 -12.32 -7.22 -29.40
CA THR A 191 -11.43 -6.43 -28.56
C THR A 191 -11.94 -6.37 -27.12
N VAL A 192 -11.02 -6.10 -26.21
CA VAL A 192 -11.35 -5.75 -24.83
C VAL A 192 -10.73 -4.39 -24.52
N HIS A 193 -11.59 -3.47 -24.09
CA HIS A 193 -11.21 -2.14 -23.64
C HIS A 193 -10.88 -2.17 -22.15
N PRO A 194 -9.61 -1.94 -21.73
CA PRO A 194 -9.21 -2.02 -20.33
C PRO A 194 -9.92 -1.01 -19.42
N TYR A 195 -10.30 -1.42 -18.22
CA TYR A 195 -10.76 -0.51 -17.16
C TYR A 195 -9.65 0.34 -16.56
N ASP A 196 -8.40 -0.11 -16.64
CA ASP A 196 -7.26 0.72 -16.26
C ASP A 196 -6.89 1.68 -17.39
N SER A 197 -7.24 2.96 -17.24
CA SER A 197 -6.96 4.02 -18.21
C SER A 197 -5.46 4.25 -18.48
N ARG A 198 -4.57 3.64 -17.70
CA ARG A 198 -3.12 3.66 -17.91
C ARG A 198 -2.66 2.58 -18.89
N ILE A 199 -3.50 1.59 -19.17
CA ILE A 199 -3.30 0.60 -20.24
C ILE A 199 -3.93 1.16 -21.52
N LEU A 200 -3.09 1.76 -22.36
CA LEU A 200 -3.54 2.57 -23.52
C LEU A 200 -3.99 1.76 -24.73
N HIS A 201 -3.69 0.46 -24.74
CA HIS A 201 -3.97 -0.40 -25.90
C HIS A 201 -5.21 -1.25 -25.64
N GLU A 202 -6.11 -1.29 -26.63
CA GLU A 202 -7.12 -2.34 -26.67
C GLU A 202 -6.45 -3.71 -26.83
N ILE A 203 -7.01 -4.72 -26.16
CA ILE A 203 -6.52 -6.09 -26.21
C ILE A 203 -7.27 -6.83 -27.29
N ILE A 204 -6.56 -7.36 -28.27
CA ILE A 204 -7.13 -8.15 -29.36
C ILE A 204 -7.46 -9.55 -28.81
N ILE A 205 -8.70 -9.98 -29.01
CA ILE A 205 -9.15 -11.34 -28.69
C ILE A 205 -9.26 -12.14 -29.97
N PRO A 206 -8.33 -13.05 -30.26
CA PRO A 206 -8.40 -13.90 -31.44
C PRO A 206 -9.69 -14.74 -31.47
N PRO A 207 -10.27 -15.00 -32.63
CA PRO A 207 -11.47 -15.83 -32.75
C PRO A 207 -11.34 -17.18 -32.01
N GLY A 208 -12.28 -17.46 -31.13
CA GLY A 208 -12.30 -18.65 -30.26
C GLY A 208 -11.56 -18.49 -28.93
N ALA A 209 -10.79 -17.39 -28.75
CA ALA A 209 -10.15 -17.07 -27.48
C ALA A 209 -11.10 -16.39 -26.47
N GLU A 210 -12.31 -16.01 -26.91
CA GLU A 210 -13.42 -15.56 -26.08
C GLU A 210 -14.22 -16.72 -25.44
N LEU A 211 -14.03 -17.96 -25.90
CA LEU A 211 -14.84 -19.09 -25.49
C LEU A 211 -14.34 -19.71 -24.19
N LEU A 212 -15.09 -19.54 -23.12
CA LEU A 212 -14.95 -20.29 -21.88
C LEU A 212 -15.46 -21.73 -22.03
N PRO A 213 -15.07 -22.70 -21.17
CA PRO A 213 -15.55 -24.07 -21.19
C PRO A 213 -17.09 -24.16 -21.26
N GLU A 214 -17.78 -23.36 -20.44
CA GLU A 214 -19.23 -23.29 -20.36
C GLU A 214 -19.89 -22.81 -21.68
N LEU A 215 -19.28 -21.85 -22.34
CA LEU A 215 -19.74 -21.39 -23.65
C LEU A 215 -19.46 -22.42 -24.74
N LYS A 216 -18.41 -23.24 -24.59
CA LYS A 216 -18.10 -24.35 -25.51
C LYS A 216 -19.10 -25.46 -25.40
N GLU A 217 -19.59 -25.77 -24.19
CA GLU A 217 -20.66 -26.76 -23.96
C GLU A 217 -21.96 -26.32 -24.63
N LYS A 218 -22.39 -25.07 -24.44
CA LYS A 218 -23.53 -24.47 -25.14
C LYS A 218 -23.39 -24.54 -26.68
N MET A 219 -22.15 -24.44 -27.19
CA MET A 219 -21.91 -24.64 -28.64
C MET A 219 -22.08 -26.10 -29.08
N GLY A 220 -21.74 -27.08 -28.23
CA GLY A 220 -21.92 -28.49 -28.52
C GLY A 220 -23.39 -28.90 -28.57
N GLU A 221 -24.29 -28.18 -27.89
CA GLU A 221 -25.74 -28.37 -27.90
C GLU A 221 -26.43 -27.72 -29.11
N MET A 222 -25.75 -26.84 -29.86
CA MET A 222 -26.33 -26.27 -31.09
C MET A 222 -26.30 -27.31 -32.23
N PRO A 223 -27.40 -27.46 -32.98
CA PRO A 223 -27.45 -28.41 -34.10
C PRO A 223 -26.37 -28.09 -35.12
N ALA A 224 -25.58 -29.11 -35.46
CA ALA A 224 -24.51 -28.99 -36.44
C ALA A 224 -25.07 -28.56 -37.81
N ALA A 225 -24.66 -27.41 -38.29
CA ALA A 225 -24.95 -26.99 -39.66
C ALA A 225 -24.21 -27.93 -40.64
N GLU A 226 -24.94 -28.61 -41.50
CA GLU A 226 -24.36 -29.52 -42.49
C GLU A 226 -23.67 -28.75 -43.62
N GLY A 227 -22.42 -29.14 -43.95
CA GLY A 227 -21.71 -28.73 -45.15
C GLY A 227 -20.57 -27.72 -44.93
N ALA A 228 -19.90 -27.30 -45.99
CA ALA A 228 -18.76 -26.37 -46.01
C ALA A 228 -19.05 -25.00 -45.38
N SER A 229 -20.32 -24.65 -45.23
CA SER A 229 -20.80 -23.47 -44.49
C SER A 229 -20.58 -23.59 -42.97
N ALA A 230 -20.48 -24.81 -42.41
CA ALA A 230 -20.28 -25.03 -40.97
C ALA A 230 -18.96 -24.46 -40.46
N ARG A 231 -17.88 -24.52 -41.27
CA ARG A 231 -16.57 -23.92 -40.91
C ARG A 231 -16.56 -22.41 -40.95
N VAL A 232 -17.42 -21.80 -41.75
CA VAL A 232 -17.57 -20.34 -41.87
C VAL A 232 -18.56 -19.85 -40.81
N ALA A 233 -19.61 -20.65 -40.51
CA ALA A 233 -20.59 -20.35 -39.48
C ALA A 233 -19.99 -20.41 -38.08
N SER A 234 -19.14 -21.41 -37.76
CA SER A 234 -18.45 -21.51 -36.47
C SER A 234 -17.49 -20.35 -36.20
N LYS A 235 -17.03 -19.65 -37.26
CA LYS A 235 -16.22 -18.42 -37.13
C LYS A 235 -17.04 -17.15 -36.82
N ARG A 236 -18.36 -17.20 -36.84
CA ARG A 236 -19.25 -16.04 -36.68
C ARG A 236 -20.30 -16.20 -35.56
N VAL A 237 -20.25 -17.24 -34.78
CA VAL A 237 -21.15 -17.36 -33.63
C VAL A 237 -20.78 -16.28 -32.63
N LYS A 238 -21.65 -15.31 -32.47
CA LYS A 238 -21.56 -14.28 -31.44
C LYS A 238 -22.47 -14.70 -30.31
N PHE A 239 -21.95 -14.59 -29.08
CA PHE A 239 -22.74 -14.74 -27.88
C PHE A 239 -23.18 -13.34 -27.43
N PRO A 240 -24.48 -12.98 -27.60
CA PRO A 240 -24.99 -11.64 -27.26
C PRO A 240 -24.71 -11.28 -25.79
N GLU A 241 -24.61 -12.29 -24.94
CA GLU A 241 -24.33 -12.15 -23.52
C GLU A 241 -22.90 -11.63 -23.25
N LEU A 242 -21.97 -11.91 -24.15
CA LEU A 242 -20.56 -11.50 -24.00
C LEU A 242 -20.32 -10.06 -24.52
N ASP A 243 -21.10 -9.58 -25.48
CA ASP A 243 -20.97 -8.23 -26.00
C ASP A 243 -21.37 -7.20 -24.94
N GLY A 244 -20.44 -6.33 -24.57
CA GLY A 244 -20.60 -5.39 -23.45
C GLY A 244 -20.47 -5.99 -22.06
N ALA A 245 -20.04 -7.26 -21.94
CA ALA A 245 -19.72 -7.85 -20.65
C ALA A 245 -18.33 -7.41 -20.15
N VAL A 246 -18.17 -7.38 -18.85
CA VAL A 246 -16.88 -7.21 -18.19
C VAL A 246 -16.18 -8.55 -18.12
N VAL A 247 -14.97 -8.62 -18.64
CA VAL A 247 -14.20 -9.85 -18.72
C VAL A 247 -12.80 -9.68 -18.13
N ASN A 248 -12.26 -10.76 -17.59
CA ASN A 248 -10.85 -10.86 -17.22
C ASN A 248 -10.12 -11.61 -18.35
N VAL A 249 -9.05 -11.03 -18.84
CA VAL A 249 -8.29 -11.49 -20.01
C VAL A 249 -6.86 -11.82 -19.62
N GLU A 250 -6.41 -13.04 -19.88
CA GLU A 250 -5.00 -13.41 -19.79
C GLU A 250 -4.27 -12.94 -21.06
N LEU A 251 -3.20 -12.16 -20.89
CA LEU A 251 -2.38 -11.69 -22.01
C LEU A 251 -1.52 -12.82 -22.56
N THR A 252 -1.81 -13.24 -23.81
CA THR A 252 -1.02 -14.25 -24.54
C THR A 252 0.11 -13.62 -25.35
N ARG A 253 -0.02 -12.34 -25.66
CA ARG A 253 0.99 -11.53 -26.35
C ARG A 253 0.96 -10.10 -25.77
N PHE A 254 2.12 -9.63 -25.33
CA PHE A 254 2.32 -8.24 -24.90
C PHE A 254 2.54 -7.31 -26.11
N PRO A 255 2.39 -5.97 -25.93
CA PRO A 255 2.73 -5.00 -26.97
C PRO A 255 4.17 -5.21 -27.45
N LYS A 256 4.38 -5.15 -28.76
CA LYS A 256 5.72 -5.27 -29.35
C LYS A 256 5.80 -4.58 -30.71
N GLY A 257 6.68 -3.58 -30.84
CA GLY A 257 6.95 -2.91 -32.12
C GLY A 257 5.72 -2.28 -32.75
N GLY A 258 4.82 -1.69 -31.95
CA GLY A 258 3.56 -1.08 -32.41
C GLY A 258 2.41 -2.07 -32.64
N VAL A 259 2.62 -3.37 -32.41
CA VAL A 259 1.55 -4.38 -32.48
C VAL A 259 0.80 -4.41 -31.15
N ALA A 260 -0.52 -4.31 -31.19
CA ALA A 260 -1.37 -4.34 -30.01
C ALA A 260 -1.25 -5.67 -29.25
N PRO A 261 -1.45 -5.66 -27.92
CA PRO A 261 -1.48 -6.87 -27.11
C PRO A 261 -2.65 -7.79 -27.55
N ALA A 262 -2.50 -9.09 -27.30
CA ALA A 262 -3.58 -10.03 -27.53
C ALA A 262 -3.75 -10.94 -26.31
N GLY A 263 -4.97 -11.42 -26.09
CA GLY A 263 -5.27 -12.24 -24.94
C GLY A 263 -6.40 -13.23 -25.17
N ARG A 264 -6.73 -13.99 -24.15
CA ARG A 264 -7.88 -14.87 -24.10
C ARG A 264 -8.74 -14.55 -22.88
N VAL A 265 -10.04 -14.62 -23.04
CA VAL A 265 -10.96 -14.46 -21.91
C VAL A 265 -10.81 -15.68 -21.00
N ILE A 266 -10.61 -15.43 -19.71
CA ILE A 266 -10.49 -16.48 -18.68
C ILE A 266 -11.66 -16.45 -17.69
N GLU A 267 -12.41 -15.33 -17.64
CA GLU A 267 -13.51 -15.14 -16.71
C GLU A 267 -14.47 -14.06 -17.24
N ILE A 268 -15.77 -14.23 -16.99
CA ILE A 268 -16.80 -13.22 -17.23
C ILE A 268 -17.28 -12.73 -15.86
N LEU A 269 -17.13 -11.44 -15.58
CA LEU A 269 -17.46 -10.87 -14.27
C LEU A 269 -18.92 -10.39 -14.16
N GLY A 270 -19.59 -10.11 -15.28
CA GLY A 270 -20.96 -9.61 -15.33
C GLY A 270 -21.10 -8.42 -16.27
N ARG A 271 -22.14 -7.63 -16.12
CA ARG A 271 -22.37 -6.42 -16.90
C ARG A 271 -22.03 -5.18 -16.09
N PRO A 272 -21.61 -4.08 -16.74
CA PRO A 272 -21.46 -2.79 -16.06
C PRO A 272 -22.78 -2.39 -15.39
N GLY A 273 -22.74 -2.06 -14.11
CA GLY A 273 -23.92 -1.69 -13.32
C GLY A 273 -24.58 -2.83 -12.55
N ASP A 274 -24.21 -4.08 -12.80
CA ASP A 274 -24.65 -5.20 -11.95
C ASP A 274 -24.03 -5.07 -10.56
N ILE A 275 -24.81 -5.44 -9.54
CA ILE A 275 -24.38 -5.31 -8.12
C ILE A 275 -23.14 -6.20 -7.90
N GLY A 276 -22.09 -5.57 -7.38
CA GLY A 276 -20.83 -6.25 -7.02
C GLY A 276 -19.83 -6.40 -8.17
N VAL A 277 -20.21 -6.18 -9.43
CA VAL A 277 -19.28 -6.28 -10.57
C VAL A 277 -18.15 -5.24 -10.48
N ASP A 278 -18.43 -4.05 -9.97
CA ASP A 278 -17.42 -3.04 -9.68
C ASP A 278 -16.36 -3.54 -8.67
N THR A 279 -16.78 -4.22 -7.62
CA THR A 279 -15.88 -4.86 -6.65
C THR A 279 -15.02 -5.94 -7.31
N GLU A 280 -15.63 -6.79 -8.14
CA GLU A 280 -14.91 -7.83 -8.89
C GLU A 280 -13.88 -7.22 -9.86
N ILE A 281 -14.22 -6.11 -10.53
CA ILE A 281 -13.29 -5.37 -11.40
C ILE A 281 -12.09 -4.89 -10.61
N VAL A 282 -12.32 -4.25 -9.46
CA VAL A 282 -11.25 -3.72 -8.61
C VAL A 282 -10.34 -4.85 -8.09
N ILE A 283 -10.91 -5.96 -7.63
CA ILE A 283 -10.17 -7.14 -7.15
C ILE A 283 -9.21 -7.64 -8.24
N ARG A 284 -9.70 -7.86 -9.48
CA ARG A 284 -8.86 -8.36 -10.59
C ARG A 284 -7.88 -7.31 -11.09
N LYS A 285 -8.28 -6.05 -11.16
CA LYS A 285 -7.43 -4.93 -11.60
C LYS A 285 -6.23 -4.74 -10.68
N HIS A 286 -6.41 -4.89 -9.38
CA HIS A 286 -5.33 -4.81 -8.39
C HIS A 286 -4.64 -6.16 -8.14
N HIS A 287 -4.98 -7.21 -8.92
CA HIS A 287 -4.42 -8.56 -8.76
C HIS A 287 -4.48 -9.08 -7.32
N LEU A 288 -5.59 -8.78 -6.62
CA LEU A 288 -5.80 -9.28 -5.27
C LEU A 288 -6.10 -10.79 -5.31
N PRO A 289 -5.41 -11.62 -4.53
CA PRO A 289 -5.72 -13.03 -4.40
C PRO A 289 -7.11 -13.18 -3.76
N HIS A 290 -8.09 -13.65 -4.52
CA HIS A 290 -9.51 -13.70 -4.10
C HIS A 290 -10.06 -15.10 -3.92
N GLU A 291 -9.34 -16.11 -4.39
CA GLU A 291 -9.63 -17.53 -4.20
C GLU A 291 -8.49 -18.18 -3.42
N PHE A 292 -8.83 -19.14 -2.56
CA PHE A 292 -7.82 -19.93 -1.87
C PHE A 292 -7.49 -21.18 -2.69
N PRO A 293 -6.20 -21.55 -2.82
CA PRO A 293 -5.80 -22.80 -3.46
C PRO A 293 -6.40 -24.03 -2.75
N PRO A 294 -6.65 -25.13 -3.47
CA PRO A 294 -7.24 -26.34 -2.89
C PRO A 294 -6.47 -26.91 -1.68
N GLU A 295 -5.15 -26.85 -1.70
CA GLU A 295 -4.28 -27.26 -0.60
C GLU A 295 -4.47 -26.41 0.66
N VAL A 296 -4.75 -25.11 0.50
CA VAL A 296 -5.05 -24.19 1.60
C VAL A 296 -6.41 -24.49 2.20
N LEU A 297 -7.43 -24.71 1.35
CA LEU A 297 -8.77 -25.09 1.80
C LEU A 297 -8.76 -26.46 2.49
N ALA A 298 -8.00 -27.42 1.97
CA ALA A 298 -7.88 -28.74 2.61
C ALA A 298 -7.24 -28.64 4.01
N GLU A 299 -6.22 -27.81 4.18
CA GLU A 299 -5.62 -27.54 5.49
C GLU A 299 -6.62 -26.82 6.42
N ALA A 300 -7.35 -25.82 5.90
CA ALA A 300 -8.35 -25.08 6.68
C ALA A 300 -9.51 -25.96 7.16
N HIS A 301 -10.05 -26.82 6.30
CA HIS A 301 -11.11 -27.76 6.65
C HIS A 301 -10.66 -28.81 7.69
N ALA A 302 -9.36 -29.12 7.75
CA ALA A 302 -8.79 -30.04 8.74
C ALA A 302 -8.57 -29.38 10.11
N MET A 303 -8.74 -28.04 10.24
CA MET A 303 -8.54 -27.33 11.49
C MET A 303 -9.61 -27.67 12.53
N PRO A 304 -9.22 -27.79 13.82
CA PRO A 304 -10.16 -28.02 14.89
C PRO A 304 -11.14 -26.85 15.02
N GLN A 305 -12.39 -27.15 15.32
CA GLN A 305 -13.41 -26.10 15.55
C GLN A 305 -13.50 -25.68 17.03
N GLN A 306 -12.84 -26.41 17.91
CA GLN A 306 -12.82 -26.17 19.36
C GLN A 306 -11.39 -26.30 19.88
N VAL A 307 -11.12 -25.59 20.99
CA VAL A 307 -9.85 -25.70 21.71
C VAL A 307 -9.77 -27.04 22.42
N SER A 308 -8.73 -27.84 22.17
CA SER A 308 -8.50 -29.10 22.79
C SER A 308 -7.90 -28.97 24.21
N GLU A 309 -7.93 -30.03 25.00
CA GLU A 309 -7.23 -30.06 26.28
C GLU A 309 -5.71 -29.97 26.13
N GLU A 310 -5.20 -30.51 25.03
CA GLU A 310 -3.78 -30.45 24.71
C GLU A 310 -3.34 -29.02 24.41
N ASP A 311 -4.16 -28.26 23.65
CA ASP A 311 -3.91 -26.85 23.36
C ASP A 311 -3.91 -25.95 24.59
N ARG A 312 -4.65 -26.33 25.63
CA ARG A 312 -4.72 -25.60 26.93
C ARG A 312 -3.50 -25.82 27.82
N ARG A 313 -2.76 -26.93 27.65
CA ARG A 313 -1.62 -27.24 28.51
C ARG A 313 -0.56 -26.14 28.50
N GLY A 314 -0.15 -25.72 29.73
CA GLY A 314 0.89 -24.71 29.89
C GLY A 314 0.43 -23.28 29.60
N ARG A 315 -0.86 -23.06 29.27
CA ARG A 315 -1.41 -21.74 29.09
C ARG A 315 -2.03 -21.19 30.37
N ARG A 316 -1.93 -19.88 30.57
CA ARG A 316 -2.60 -19.19 31.65
C ARG A 316 -4.11 -19.15 31.44
N ASP A 317 -4.86 -19.46 32.47
CA ASP A 317 -6.32 -19.46 32.40
C ASP A 317 -6.91 -18.09 32.74
N PHE A 318 -7.63 -17.51 31.76
CA PHE A 318 -8.29 -16.21 31.91
C PHE A 318 -9.82 -16.33 31.73
N ARG A 319 -10.39 -17.54 31.70
CA ARG A 319 -11.81 -17.79 31.40
C ARG A 319 -12.79 -17.21 32.39
N ASP A 320 -12.34 -16.96 33.64
CA ASP A 320 -13.18 -16.42 34.71
C ASP A 320 -13.21 -14.88 34.71
N PHE A 321 -12.40 -14.21 33.91
CA PHE A 321 -12.42 -12.74 33.77
C PHE A 321 -13.53 -12.29 32.84
N PRO A 322 -14.23 -11.16 33.11
CA PRO A 322 -15.23 -10.59 32.22
C PRO A 322 -14.58 -9.84 31.03
N ILE A 323 -13.86 -10.59 30.22
CA ILE A 323 -13.17 -10.10 29.04
C ILE A 323 -14.19 -9.86 27.94
N VAL A 324 -14.06 -8.76 27.18
CA VAL A 324 -14.96 -8.41 26.08
C VAL A 324 -14.19 -8.10 24.82
N THR A 325 -14.79 -8.36 23.65
CA THR A 325 -14.36 -7.79 22.36
C THR A 325 -15.18 -6.56 22.07
N ILE A 326 -14.60 -5.53 21.39
CA ILE A 326 -15.28 -4.28 21.03
C ILE A 326 -14.90 -3.92 19.60
N ASP A 327 -15.82 -4.13 18.67
CA ASP A 327 -15.56 -4.03 17.22
C ASP A 327 -16.68 -3.29 16.49
N GLY A 328 -16.55 -3.15 15.18
CA GLY A 328 -17.63 -2.67 14.30
C GLY A 328 -18.79 -3.65 14.21
N GLU A 329 -19.95 -3.17 13.80
CA GLU A 329 -21.18 -3.95 13.74
C GLU A 329 -21.09 -5.17 12.81
N THR A 330 -20.38 -5.05 11.72
CA THR A 330 -20.25 -6.07 10.67
C THR A 330 -19.03 -6.99 10.83
N ALA A 331 -18.15 -6.71 11.79
CA ALA A 331 -16.95 -7.52 12.05
C ALA A 331 -17.31 -8.95 12.47
N ARG A 332 -16.51 -9.93 12.00
CA ARG A 332 -16.60 -11.36 12.35
C ARG A 332 -15.27 -11.95 12.78
N ASP A 333 -14.20 -11.28 12.49
CA ASP A 333 -12.80 -11.63 12.73
C ASP A 333 -12.27 -10.85 13.94
N PHE A 334 -12.70 -11.26 15.13
CA PHE A 334 -12.34 -10.58 16.38
C PHE A 334 -10.90 -10.94 16.79
N ASP A 335 -9.97 -10.03 16.49
CA ASP A 335 -8.55 -10.21 16.78
C ASP A 335 -8.22 -9.98 18.25
N ASP A 336 -8.91 -9.04 18.91
CA ASP A 336 -8.55 -8.54 20.25
C ASP A 336 -9.71 -8.56 21.25
N ALA A 337 -9.35 -8.82 22.50
CA ALA A 337 -10.25 -8.74 23.62
C ALA A 337 -9.53 -8.09 24.82
N VAL A 338 -10.27 -7.34 25.62
CA VAL A 338 -9.66 -6.49 26.65
C VAL A 338 -10.34 -6.63 28.00
N HIS A 339 -9.56 -6.38 29.05
CA HIS A 339 -10.02 -6.34 30.43
C HIS A 339 -9.23 -5.31 31.24
N VAL A 340 -9.89 -4.55 32.12
CA VAL A 340 -9.26 -3.55 32.98
C VAL A 340 -9.69 -3.73 34.42
N THR A 341 -8.73 -3.84 35.34
CA THR A 341 -8.95 -3.77 36.77
C THR A 341 -8.22 -2.59 37.41
N ALA A 342 -8.76 -2.05 38.49
CA ALA A 342 -8.08 -1.05 39.29
C ALA A 342 -7.46 -1.72 40.51
N SER A 343 -6.20 -1.44 40.74
CA SER A 343 -5.46 -1.93 41.89
C SER A 343 -5.67 -1.02 43.10
N PRO A 344 -5.56 -1.51 44.34
CA PRO A 344 -5.72 -0.71 45.60
C PRO A 344 -4.74 0.46 45.70
N ASN A 345 -3.60 0.41 45.02
CA ASN A 345 -2.59 1.46 45.01
C ASN A 345 -2.91 2.61 44.03
N GLY A 346 -4.07 2.57 43.33
CA GLY A 346 -4.48 3.56 42.34
C GLY A 346 -3.94 3.30 40.93
N ASN A 347 -3.16 2.24 40.73
CA ASN A 347 -2.74 1.78 39.43
C ASN A 347 -3.86 0.99 38.73
N PHE A 348 -3.73 0.84 37.42
CA PHE A 348 -4.58 -0.04 36.63
C PHE A 348 -3.80 -1.25 36.14
N GLU A 349 -4.46 -2.40 36.07
CA GLU A 349 -4.00 -3.54 35.31
C GLU A 349 -4.84 -3.62 34.02
N LEU A 350 -4.18 -3.48 32.88
CA LEU A 350 -4.77 -3.65 31.55
C LEU A 350 -4.34 -4.99 30.97
N GLN A 351 -5.30 -5.83 30.67
CA GLN A 351 -5.08 -7.08 29.96
C GLN A 351 -5.55 -6.92 28.51
N VAL A 352 -4.64 -7.20 27.57
CA VAL A 352 -4.91 -7.24 26.13
C VAL A 352 -4.64 -8.65 25.65
N HIS A 353 -5.67 -9.30 25.11
CA HIS A 353 -5.64 -10.68 24.67
C HIS A 353 -5.83 -10.71 23.16
N ILE A 354 -4.85 -11.20 22.43
CA ILE A 354 -4.86 -11.26 20.95
C ILE A 354 -4.95 -12.71 20.51
N ALA A 355 -5.80 -12.98 19.51
CA ALA A 355 -5.99 -14.30 18.92
C ALA A 355 -4.66 -14.99 18.59
N ASP A 356 -4.41 -16.18 19.11
CA ASP A 356 -3.18 -16.93 18.88
C ASP A 356 -3.18 -17.66 17.53
N VAL A 357 -3.24 -16.90 16.45
CA VAL A 357 -3.22 -17.41 15.08
C VAL A 357 -1.98 -18.27 14.81
N ALA A 358 -0.84 -17.93 15.45
CA ALA A 358 0.41 -18.68 15.31
C ALA A 358 0.34 -20.12 15.85
N ASN A 359 -0.69 -20.43 16.67
CA ASN A 359 -0.96 -21.79 17.10
C ASN A 359 -1.47 -22.67 15.95
N TYR A 360 -2.27 -22.12 15.09
CA TYR A 360 -2.93 -22.82 14.00
C TYR A 360 -2.14 -22.71 12.68
N VAL A 361 -1.69 -21.52 12.33
CA VAL A 361 -0.95 -21.26 11.10
C VAL A 361 0.54 -21.52 11.32
N LYS A 362 0.99 -22.70 10.95
CA LYS A 362 2.39 -23.11 11.13
C LYS A 362 3.27 -22.54 10.01
N ARG A 363 4.48 -22.12 10.37
CA ARG A 363 5.43 -21.55 9.40
C ARG A 363 5.71 -22.53 8.26
N GLY A 364 5.54 -22.07 7.02
CA GLY A 364 5.78 -22.84 5.79
C GLY A 364 4.65 -23.77 5.40
N SER A 365 3.51 -23.80 6.12
CA SER A 365 2.31 -24.51 5.71
C SER A 365 1.64 -23.84 4.50
N PRO A 366 0.77 -24.52 3.75
CA PRO A 366 -0.01 -23.92 2.67
C PRO A 366 -0.71 -22.64 3.08
N ILE A 367 -1.39 -22.61 4.24
CA ILE A 367 -2.06 -21.40 4.77
C ILE A 367 -1.05 -20.28 5.04
N ASP A 368 0.12 -20.58 5.62
CA ASP A 368 1.14 -19.56 5.90
C ASP A 368 1.69 -18.93 4.62
N LEU A 369 1.95 -19.75 3.59
CA LEU A 369 2.47 -19.27 2.31
C LEU A 369 1.44 -18.39 1.59
N GLU A 370 0.17 -18.76 1.64
CA GLU A 370 -0.92 -17.97 1.07
C GLU A 370 -1.16 -16.68 1.86
N ALA A 371 -1.17 -16.74 3.20
CA ALA A 371 -1.29 -15.56 4.06
C ALA A 371 -0.16 -14.54 3.81
N ARG A 372 1.06 -15.01 3.59
CA ARG A 372 2.20 -14.17 3.20
C ARG A 372 2.01 -13.52 1.83
N LEU A 373 1.47 -14.26 0.85
CA LEU A 373 1.18 -13.74 -0.49
C LEU A 373 0.11 -12.65 -0.43
N ARG A 374 -0.94 -12.84 0.37
CA ARG A 374 -2.00 -11.85 0.58
C ARG A 374 -1.50 -10.65 1.37
N GLY A 375 -0.69 -10.89 2.40
CA GLY A 375 -0.06 -9.90 3.27
C GLY A 375 -1.03 -9.22 4.23
N THR A 376 -2.26 -8.95 3.81
CA THR A 376 -3.34 -8.38 4.61
C THR A 376 -4.72 -8.76 4.05
N SER A 377 -5.75 -8.71 4.90
CA SER A 377 -7.15 -8.71 4.44
C SER A 377 -7.49 -7.39 3.78
N VAL A 378 -8.45 -7.40 2.84
CA VAL A 378 -8.95 -6.21 2.13
C VAL A 378 -10.44 -6.09 2.40
N TYR A 379 -10.89 -4.91 2.82
CA TYR A 379 -12.28 -4.70 3.23
C TYR A 379 -12.99 -3.75 2.27
N PHE A 380 -13.87 -4.32 1.46
CA PHE A 380 -14.78 -3.57 0.63
C PHE A 380 -16.13 -3.38 1.34
N PRO A 381 -16.92 -2.36 1.02
CA PRO A 381 -18.16 -2.07 1.74
C PRO A 381 -19.12 -3.25 1.89
N MET A 382 -19.16 -4.17 0.90
CA MET A 382 -20.06 -5.32 0.87
C MET A 382 -19.35 -6.68 0.89
N ARG A 383 -18.03 -6.72 0.81
CA ARG A 383 -17.25 -7.94 0.72
C ARG A 383 -15.87 -7.77 1.32
N ALA A 384 -15.42 -8.75 2.07
CA ALA A 384 -14.02 -8.85 2.46
C ALA A 384 -13.28 -9.88 1.57
N VAL A 385 -11.99 -9.61 1.31
CA VAL A 385 -11.04 -10.59 0.78
C VAL A 385 -10.08 -10.92 1.92
N PRO A 386 -10.35 -12.00 2.68
CA PRO A 386 -9.63 -12.27 3.91
C PRO A 386 -8.22 -12.80 3.64
N MET A 387 -7.29 -12.53 4.56
CA MET A 387 -5.94 -13.09 4.55
C MET A 387 -5.93 -14.59 4.84
N LEU A 388 -6.80 -15.04 5.73
CA LEU A 388 -6.95 -16.44 6.14
C LEU A 388 -8.32 -16.97 5.73
N PRO A 389 -8.47 -18.29 5.45
CA PRO A 389 -9.77 -18.92 5.24
C PRO A 389 -10.74 -18.66 6.40
N GLU A 390 -12.04 -18.66 6.11
CA GLU A 390 -13.10 -18.33 7.08
C GLU A 390 -13.13 -19.27 8.28
N GLU A 391 -12.76 -20.53 8.10
CA GLU A 391 -12.63 -21.52 9.18
C GLU A 391 -11.67 -21.07 10.28
N LEU A 392 -10.66 -20.27 9.90
CA LEU A 392 -9.72 -19.67 10.85
C LEU A 392 -10.17 -18.25 11.22
N SER A 393 -10.37 -17.36 10.22
CA SER A 393 -10.58 -15.94 10.48
C SER A 393 -11.87 -15.64 11.23
N ASN A 394 -12.97 -16.31 10.90
CA ASN A 394 -14.27 -16.16 11.57
C ASN A 394 -14.53 -17.30 12.58
N GLY A 395 -13.77 -18.40 12.46
CA GLY A 395 -13.92 -19.63 13.22
C GLY A 395 -13.02 -19.71 14.46
N ILE A 396 -12.04 -20.63 14.43
CA ILE A 396 -11.26 -20.99 15.61
C ILE A 396 -10.36 -19.87 16.13
N CYS A 397 -9.89 -18.96 15.27
CA CYS A 397 -9.06 -17.83 15.69
C CYS A 397 -9.89 -16.68 16.25
N SER A 398 -11.08 -16.41 15.70
CA SER A 398 -11.92 -15.28 16.13
C SER A 398 -12.35 -15.43 17.59
N LEU A 399 -12.16 -14.36 18.38
CA LEU A 399 -12.46 -14.33 19.82
C LEU A 399 -13.97 -14.23 20.09
N ASN A 400 -14.73 -15.13 19.48
CA ASN A 400 -16.18 -15.20 19.59
C ASN A 400 -16.64 -15.33 21.05
N PRO A 401 -17.79 -14.72 21.43
CA PRO A 401 -18.27 -14.75 22.79
C PRO A 401 -18.69 -16.16 23.22
N GLN A 402 -18.56 -16.44 24.54
CA GLN A 402 -19.00 -17.67 25.22
C GLN A 402 -18.32 -18.96 24.77
N VAL A 403 -17.27 -18.91 23.97
CA VAL A 403 -16.46 -20.07 23.56
C VAL A 403 -14.99 -19.88 23.95
N GLU A 404 -14.32 -21.00 24.19
CA GLU A 404 -12.89 -20.98 24.51
C GLU A 404 -12.06 -20.62 23.28
N ARG A 405 -11.08 -19.70 23.47
CA ARG A 405 -10.14 -19.29 22.43
C ARG A 405 -8.74 -19.16 22.99
N LEU A 406 -7.77 -19.54 22.16
CA LEU A 406 -6.35 -19.38 22.49
C LEU A 406 -5.90 -17.98 22.17
N VAL A 407 -5.13 -17.41 23.09
CA VAL A 407 -4.62 -16.03 22.99
C VAL A 407 -3.15 -15.91 23.33
N MET A 408 -2.54 -14.89 22.77
CA MET A 408 -1.29 -14.29 23.27
C MET A 408 -1.69 -13.03 24.04
N SER A 409 -1.33 -12.99 25.31
CA SER A 409 -1.78 -11.95 26.25
C SER A 409 -0.66 -11.04 26.67
N VAL A 410 -0.95 -9.75 26.74
CA VAL A 410 -0.09 -8.71 27.32
C VAL A 410 -0.82 -8.14 28.54
N ILE A 411 -0.25 -8.32 29.73
CA ILE A 411 -0.76 -7.82 30.99
C ILE A 411 0.12 -6.63 31.40
N MET A 412 -0.46 -5.44 31.46
CA MET A 412 0.28 -4.20 31.72
C MET A 412 -0.16 -3.55 32.99
N GLU A 413 0.80 -3.21 33.87
CA GLU A 413 0.58 -2.34 35.02
C GLU A 413 0.77 -0.88 34.57
N ILE A 414 -0.23 -0.04 34.85
CA ILE A 414 -0.27 1.36 34.41
C ILE A 414 -0.49 2.23 35.65
N ASN A 415 0.42 3.16 35.91
CA ASN A 415 0.33 4.07 37.05
C ASN A 415 -0.67 5.21 36.81
N ALA A 416 -0.88 6.02 37.84
CA ALA A 416 -1.78 7.17 37.85
C ALA A 416 -1.42 8.27 36.81
N ASP A 417 -0.20 8.24 36.25
CA ASP A 417 0.24 9.16 35.18
C ASP A 417 0.04 8.55 33.77
N GLY A 418 -0.60 7.39 33.67
CA GLY A 418 -0.83 6.69 32.39
C GLY A 418 0.43 6.02 31.82
N GLN A 419 1.46 5.80 32.65
CA GLN A 419 2.68 5.13 32.24
C GLN A 419 2.61 3.63 32.47
N VAL A 420 2.94 2.84 31.45
CA VAL A 420 3.18 1.41 31.59
C VAL A 420 4.47 1.22 32.42
N THR A 421 4.33 0.74 33.61
CA THR A 421 5.43 0.49 34.56
C THR A 421 5.97 -0.93 34.46
N GLY A 422 5.12 -1.88 34.10
CA GLY A 422 5.45 -3.28 33.91
C GLY A 422 4.60 -3.91 32.84
N ALA A 423 5.11 -4.95 32.19
CA ALA A 423 4.35 -5.75 31.24
C ALA A 423 4.77 -7.21 31.34
N ASP A 424 3.81 -8.11 31.41
CA ASP A 424 3.96 -9.56 31.38
C ASP A 424 3.35 -10.12 30.11
N PHE A 425 3.98 -11.16 29.54
CA PHE A 425 3.59 -11.76 28.27
C PHE A 425 3.38 -13.25 28.46
N THR A 426 2.26 -13.77 27.98
CA THR A 426 1.95 -15.19 28.16
C THR A 426 1.00 -15.71 27.09
N ALA A 427 1.12 -16.99 26.79
CA ALA A 427 0.07 -17.71 26.09
C ALA A 427 -1.07 -18.02 27.06
N GLY A 428 -2.31 -17.77 26.65
CA GLY A 428 -3.48 -17.95 27.51
C GLY A 428 -4.65 -18.63 26.83
N VAL A 429 -5.69 -18.90 27.61
CA VAL A 429 -7.01 -19.29 27.16
C VAL A 429 -8.04 -18.34 27.76
N ILE A 430 -8.93 -17.82 26.93
CA ILE A 430 -10.04 -16.96 27.35
C ILE A 430 -11.38 -17.57 26.96
N ARG A 431 -12.41 -17.04 27.57
CA ARG A 431 -13.79 -17.16 27.12
C ARG A 431 -14.42 -15.78 27.19
N SER A 432 -14.51 -15.09 26.04
CA SER A 432 -15.07 -13.74 25.99
C SER A 432 -16.48 -13.73 26.55
N ALA A 433 -16.78 -12.80 27.47
CA ALA A 433 -18.09 -12.70 28.11
C ALA A 433 -19.15 -12.17 27.15
N GLU A 434 -18.79 -11.20 26.30
CA GLU A 434 -19.72 -10.53 25.39
C GLU A 434 -18.98 -9.98 24.16
N ARG A 435 -19.67 -9.98 23.01
CA ARG A 435 -19.24 -9.22 21.85
C ARG A 435 -19.90 -7.85 21.87
N MET A 436 -19.14 -6.82 22.07
CA MET A 436 -19.61 -5.43 22.09
C MET A 436 -19.36 -4.74 20.73
N THR A 437 -20.14 -3.69 20.48
CA THR A 437 -19.86 -2.80 19.35
C THR A 437 -19.44 -1.42 19.84
N TYR A 438 -18.68 -0.67 19.01
CA TYR A 438 -18.30 0.69 19.34
C TYR A 438 -19.52 1.56 19.66
N THR A 439 -20.61 1.40 18.91
CA THR A 439 -21.85 2.12 19.12
C THR A 439 -22.47 1.80 20.48
N ASN A 440 -22.56 0.51 20.84
CA ASN A 440 -23.18 0.11 22.09
C ASN A 440 -22.38 0.54 23.32
N VAL A 441 -21.05 0.39 23.29
CA VAL A 441 -20.19 0.88 24.36
C VAL A 441 -20.31 2.40 24.52
N ASN A 442 -20.32 3.13 23.40
CA ASN A 442 -20.48 4.58 23.43
C ASN A 442 -21.81 4.99 24.06
N LYS A 443 -22.94 4.37 23.67
CA LYS A 443 -24.27 4.60 24.27
C LYS A 443 -24.29 4.36 25.77
N VAL A 444 -23.68 3.25 26.24
CA VAL A 444 -23.55 2.98 27.69
C VAL A 444 -22.77 4.08 28.40
N LEU A 445 -21.67 4.56 27.80
CA LEU A 445 -20.83 5.61 28.37
C LEU A 445 -21.49 7.00 28.36
N GLU A 446 -22.39 7.26 27.42
CA GLU A 446 -23.21 8.47 27.33
C GLU A 446 -24.44 8.41 28.25
N GLY A 447 -24.71 7.24 28.84
CA GLY A 447 -25.82 7.07 29.78
C GLY A 447 -27.18 6.80 29.11
N ASP A 448 -27.18 6.25 27.87
CA ASP A 448 -28.41 5.78 27.24
C ASP A 448 -29.12 4.76 28.13
N PRO A 449 -30.40 4.94 28.46
CA PRO A 449 -31.08 4.11 29.43
C PRO A 449 -31.25 2.66 28.99
N GLU A 450 -31.54 2.43 27.70
CA GLU A 450 -31.76 1.09 27.15
C GLU A 450 -30.44 0.31 27.09
N ALA A 451 -29.38 0.92 26.54
CA ALA A 451 -28.06 0.31 26.49
C ALA A 451 -27.49 0.08 27.90
N SER A 452 -27.68 1.04 28.83
CA SER A 452 -27.21 0.91 30.22
C SER A 452 -27.89 -0.24 30.97
N LEU A 453 -29.18 -0.45 30.75
CA LEU A 453 -29.93 -1.57 31.34
C LEU A 453 -29.49 -2.89 30.74
N ARG A 454 -29.35 -2.97 29.41
CA ARG A 454 -28.94 -4.17 28.70
C ARG A 454 -27.58 -4.66 29.11
N TYR A 455 -26.63 -3.75 29.31
CA TYR A 455 -25.22 -4.04 29.61
C TYR A 455 -24.83 -3.62 31.03
N GLU A 456 -25.79 -3.66 31.98
CA GLU A 456 -25.58 -3.21 33.37
C GLU A 456 -24.37 -3.88 34.02
N ALA A 457 -24.18 -5.19 33.79
CA ALA A 457 -23.06 -5.97 34.34
C ALA A 457 -21.68 -5.48 33.87
N GLN A 458 -21.57 -4.84 32.68
CA GLN A 458 -20.33 -4.34 32.10
C GLN A 458 -20.17 -2.83 32.22
N ALA A 459 -21.21 -2.09 32.62
CA ALA A 459 -21.19 -0.60 32.59
C ALA A 459 -20.02 0.00 33.40
N ASP A 460 -19.75 -0.52 34.61
CA ASP A 460 -18.62 -0.06 35.43
C ASP A 460 -17.26 -0.44 34.82
N HIS A 461 -17.20 -1.56 34.09
CA HIS A 461 -16.01 -1.98 33.40
C HIS A 461 -15.70 -1.02 32.25
N PHE A 462 -16.70 -0.61 31.46
CA PHE A 462 -16.51 0.37 30.38
C PHE A 462 -16.11 1.77 30.91
N ARG A 463 -16.65 2.18 32.08
CA ARG A 463 -16.21 3.44 32.73
C ARG A 463 -14.74 3.39 33.10
N ARG A 464 -14.27 2.29 33.71
CA ARG A 464 -12.85 2.09 34.03
C ARG A 464 -11.97 2.09 32.77
N MET A 465 -12.40 1.41 31.69
CA MET A 465 -11.69 1.41 30.40
C MET A 465 -11.57 2.83 29.85
N ARG A 466 -12.66 3.60 29.87
CA ARG A 466 -12.67 5.01 29.43
C ARG A 466 -11.67 5.84 30.24
N ASP A 467 -11.73 5.75 31.56
CA ASP A 467 -10.90 6.56 32.44
C ASP A 467 -9.40 6.24 32.24
N LEU A 468 -9.06 4.97 32.10
CA LEU A 468 -7.71 4.54 31.76
C LEU A 468 -7.27 5.03 30.37
N ALA A 469 -8.12 4.88 29.36
CA ALA A 469 -7.80 5.31 28.00
C ALA A 469 -7.55 6.82 27.92
N LEU A 470 -8.36 7.63 28.60
CA LEU A 470 -8.17 9.08 28.68
C LEU A 470 -6.83 9.45 29.36
N LEU A 471 -6.45 8.73 30.40
CA LEU A 471 -5.19 8.91 31.09
C LEU A 471 -4.00 8.60 30.17
N MET A 472 -4.06 7.46 29.47
CA MET A 472 -3.04 7.03 28.51
C MET A 472 -2.94 7.98 27.31
N ASN A 473 -4.08 8.42 26.77
CA ASN A 473 -4.14 9.40 25.70
C ASN A 473 -3.48 10.71 26.10
N LYS A 474 -3.81 11.25 27.30
CA LYS A 474 -3.17 12.47 27.82
C LYS A 474 -1.64 12.33 27.89
N ARG A 475 -1.14 11.16 28.33
CA ARG A 475 0.29 10.91 28.37
C ARG A 475 0.89 10.82 26.98
N ARG A 476 0.28 10.10 26.06
CA ARG A 476 0.72 9.99 24.66
C ARG A 476 0.76 11.37 24.01
N TYR A 477 -0.25 12.18 24.27
CA TYR A 477 -0.30 13.56 23.83
C TYR A 477 0.83 14.41 24.41
N SER A 478 1.12 14.30 25.70
CA SER A 478 2.25 15.03 26.33
C SER A 478 3.62 14.62 25.80
N ARG A 479 3.75 13.42 25.20
CA ARG A 479 4.95 12.92 24.51
C ARG A 479 5.12 13.55 23.11
N GLY A 480 4.08 14.25 22.61
CA GLY A 480 4.09 14.91 21.30
C GLY A 480 3.47 14.10 20.16
N SER A 481 2.66 13.07 20.45
CA SER A 481 1.99 12.32 19.40
C SER A 481 1.06 13.24 18.59
N ILE A 482 1.01 13.01 17.28
CA ILE A 482 0.13 13.73 16.37
C ILE A 482 -1.17 12.92 16.27
N ASP A 483 -2.30 13.53 16.60
CA ASP A 483 -3.63 12.94 16.39
C ASP A 483 -4.34 13.69 15.28
N PHE A 484 -4.56 13.02 14.14
CA PHE A 484 -5.34 13.56 13.03
C PHE A 484 -6.75 13.02 13.13
N ASP A 485 -7.69 13.84 13.54
CA ASP A 485 -9.11 13.48 13.56
C ASP A 485 -9.74 13.79 12.19
N LEU A 486 -9.33 13.02 11.17
CA LEU A 486 -9.91 13.13 9.85
C LEU A 486 -11.07 12.14 9.70
N PRO A 487 -12.26 12.62 9.37
CA PRO A 487 -13.41 11.75 9.19
C PRO A 487 -13.25 10.90 7.94
N GLU A 488 -13.61 9.62 8.06
CA GLU A 488 -13.70 8.71 6.94
C GLU A 488 -15.10 8.68 6.34
N ARG A 489 -15.18 8.43 5.04
CA ARG A 489 -16.45 8.24 4.33
C ARG A 489 -16.94 6.81 4.54
N VAL A 490 -18.19 6.64 4.92
CA VAL A 490 -18.87 5.35 5.01
C VAL A 490 -20.04 5.35 4.06
N ILE A 491 -20.14 4.31 3.24
CA ILE A 491 -21.26 4.16 2.31
C ILE A 491 -22.35 3.33 2.98
N GLU A 492 -23.58 3.85 2.95
CA GLU A 492 -24.75 3.11 3.40
C GLU A 492 -25.41 2.36 2.25
N PHE A 493 -25.94 1.19 2.58
CA PHE A 493 -26.67 0.33 1.64
C PHE A 493 -28.03 -0.06 2.21
N ASP A 494 -29.03 -0.21 1.32
CA ASP A 494 -30.29 -0.84 1.66
C ASP A 494 -30.16 -2.37 1.76
N ALA A 495 -31.25 -3.02 2.18
CA ALA A 495 -31.32 -4.49 2.29
C ALA A 495 -31.12 -5.22 0.94
N GLN A 496 -31.20 -4.51 -0.18
CA GLN A 496 -31.00 -5.02 -1.53
C GLN A 496 -29.59 -4.76 -2.05
N GLY A 497 -28.72 -4.16 -1.21
CA GLY A 497 -27.33 -3.83 -1.58
C GLY A 497 -27.19 -2.59 -2.48
N ARG A 498 -28.22 -1.74 -2.57
CA ARG A 498 -28.16 -0.48 -3.30
C ARG A 498 -27.72 0.62 -2.36
N MET A 499 -26.86 1.49 -2.85
CA MET A 499 -26.35 2.59 -2.07
C MET A 499 -27.45 3.61 -1.77
N THR A 500 -27.59 3.99 -0.49
CA THR A 500 -28.57 4.95 0.00
C THR A 500 -27.97 6.28 0.40
N GLY A 501 -26.69 6.29 0.83
CA GLY A 501 -26.04 7.50 1.29
C GLY A 501 -24.54 7.37 1.48
N ILE A 502 -23.91 8.52 1.71
CA ILE A 502 -22.53 8.62 2.17
C ILE A 502 -22.56 9.36 3.49
N LEU A 503 -22.11 8.72 4.55
CA LEU A 503 -22.02 9.28 5.88
C LEU A 503 -20.57 9.57 6.27
N ARG A 504 -20.45 10.42 7.26
CA ARG A 504 -19.20 10.63 7.98
C ARG A 504 -19.08 9.59 9.09
N SER A 505 -17.99 8.84 9.12
CA SER A 505 -17.64 8.02 10.28
C SER A 505 -17.28 8.92 11.45
N GLU A 506 -17.96 8.76 12.58
CA GLU A 506 -17.63 9.46 13.82
C GLU A 506 -16.76 8.57 14.71
N ARG A 507 -15.56 9.06 15.03
CA ARG A 507 -14.67 8.42 15.99
C ARG A 507 -15.14 8.75 17.41
N ASN A 508 -15.88 7.82 18.03
CA ASN A 508 -16.38 7.99 19.40
C ASN A 508 -15.38 7.51 20.47
N ILE A 509 -15.74 7.64 21.75
CA ILE A 509 -14.88 7.28 22.87
C ILE A 509 -14.55 5.79 22.90
N ALA A 510 -15.43 4.91 22.42
CA ALA A 510 -15.16 3.47 22.38
C ALA A 510 -14.03 3.12 21.40
N HIS A 511 -13.95 3.79 20.24
CA HIS A 511 -12.82 3.65 19.32
C HIS A 511 -11.50 4.06 19.99
N ARG A 512 -11.51 5.19 20.72
CA ARG A 512 -10.32 5.69 21.42
C ARG A 512 -9.86 4.73 22.51
N ILE A 513 -10.78 4.07 23.23
CA ILE A 513 -10.45 3.07 24.25
C ILE A 513 -9.61 1.94 23.63
N ILE A 514 -10.13 1.32 22.58
CA ILE A 514 -9.45 0.19 21.92
C ILE A 514 -8.13 0.64 21.30
N GLU A 515 -8.12 1.78 20.63
CA GLU A 515 -6.89 2.32 20.03
C GLU A 515 -5.77 2.51 21.08
N GLU A 516 -6.02 3.18 22.19
CA GLU A 516 -5.00 3.40 23.23
C GLU A 516 -4.48 2.08 23.82
N PHE A 517 -5.37 1.09 24.01
CA PHE A 517 -4.98 -0.21 24.53
C PHE A 517 -4.12 -1.00 23.54
N MET A 518 -4.48 -0.96 22.24
CA MET A 518 -3.71 -1.61 21.17
C MET A 518 -2.35 -0.93 20.98
N LEU A 519 -2.29 0.40 21.03
CA LEU A 519 -1.04 1.15 20.96
C LEU A 519 -0.09 0.74 22.10
N ALA A 520 -0.60 0.64 23.34
CA ALA A 520 0.20 0.24 24.51
C ALA A 520 0.72 -1.20 24.39
N ALA A 521 -0.12 -2.13 23.92
CA ALA A 521 0.28 -3.52 23.68
C ALA A 521 1.37 -3.60 22.61
N ASN A 522 1.19 -2.92 21.48
CA ASN A 522 2.17 -2.86 20.40
C ASN A 522 3.53 -2.29 20.85
N GLU A 523 3.54 -1.17 21.60
CA GLU A 523 4.77 -0.59 22.15
C GLU A 523 5.44 -1.54 23.16
N SER A 524 4.64 -2.23 24.01
CA SER A 524 5.17 -3.12 25.04
C SER A 524 5.82 -4.36 24.43
N VAL A 525 5.21 -4.96 23.40
CA VAL A 525 5.76 -6.11 22.67
C VAL A 525 7.04 -5.71 21.92
N ALA A 526 7.03 -4.57 21.21
CA ALA A 526 8.21 -4.07 20.50
C ALA A 526 9.38 -3.90 21.49
N ARG A 527 9.15 -3.22 22.60
CA ARG A 527 10.15 -2.98 23.64
C ARG A 527 10.69 -4.26 24.26
N TYR A 528 9.84 -5.25 24.48
CA TYR A 528 10.25 -6.55 25.03
C TYR A 528 11.19 -7.30 24.09
N LEU A 529 10.83 -7.40 22.79
CA LEU A 529 11.64 -8.09 21.79
C LEU A 529 12.98 -7.37 21.56
N ASP A 530 12.96 -6.02 21.44
CA ASP A 530 14.16 -5.23 21.21
C ASP A 530 15.15 -5.28 22.36
N ARG A 531 14.67 -5.25 23.62
CA ARG A 531 15.52 -5.37 24.81
C ARG A 531 16.21 -6.73 24.90
N ARG A 532 15.57 -7.78 24.39
CA ARG A 532 16.12 -9.14 24.35
C ARG A 532 16.96 -9.43 23.12
N GLY A 533 17.06 -8.50 22.18
CA GLY A 533 17.80 -8.68 20.93
C GLY A 533 17.16 -9.68 19.96
N ILE A 534 15.83 -9.84 20.05
CA ILE A 534 15.07 -10.75 19.19
C ILE A 534 14.66 -10.00 17.95
N VAL A 535 15.14 -10.46 16.78
CA VAL A 535 14.78 -9.83 15.51
C VAL A 535 13.31 -10.07 15.16
N SER A 536 12.61 -8.99 14.84
CA SER A 536 11.20 -9.01 14.50
C SER A 536 10.88 -7.94 13.46
N LEU A 537 9.60 -7.80 13.11
CA LEU A 537 9.13 -6.70 12.26
C LEU A 537 8.69 -5.51 13.10
N HIS A 538 9.01 -4.32 12.62
CA HIS A 538 8.59 -3.05 13.21
C HIS A 538 7.64 -2.32 12.26
N ARG A 539 6.70 -1.57 12.82
CA ARG A 539 5.92 -0.58 12.10
C ARG A 539 6.62 0.76 12.22
N VAL A 540 7.25 1.20 11.15
CA VAL A 540 8.08 2.39 11.16
C VAL A 540 7.42 3.55 10.41
N HIS A 541 7.55 4.74 10.99
CA HIS A 541 7.16 5.99 10.38
C HIS A 541 8.32 6.97 10.51
N GLU A 542 9.09 7.11 9.44
CA GLU A 542 10.28 7.92 9.45
C GLU A 542 9.96 9.41 9.54
N LYS A 543 10.92 10.21 9.97
CA LYS A 543 10.82 11.67 9.96
C LYS A 543 10.47 12.17 8.55
N PRO A 544 9.65 13.22 8.45
CA PRO A 544 9.27 13.80 7.16
C PRO A 544 10.49 14.36 6.42
N ASP A 545 10.39 14.42 5.09
CA ASP A 545 11.41 15.03 4.25
C ASP A 545 11.45 16.53 4.50
N PRO A 546 12.61 17.12 4.85
CA PRO A 546 12.72 18.56 5.13
C PRO A 546 12.20 19.46 4.00
N LYS A 547 12.35 19.05 2.74
CA LYS A 547 11.83 19.79 1.59
C LYS A 547 10.30 19.83 1.60
N LYS A 548 9.64 18.69 1.85
CA LYS A 548 8.18 18.65 1.97
C LYS A 548 7.66 19.46 3.16
N VAL A 549 8.41 19.47 4.25
CA VAL A 549 8.06 20.29 5.43
C VAL A 549 8.12 21.78 5.11
N LEU A 550 9.14 22.23 4.37
CA LEU A 550 9.24 23.62 3.93
C LEU A 550 8.13 24.01 2.94
N GLU A 551 7.83 23.13 1.98
CA GLU A 551 6.71 23.31 1.06
C GLU A 551 5.37 23.42 1.83
N PHE A 552 5.18 22.58 2.84
CA PHE A 552 4.02 22.67 3.71
C PHE A 552 4.00 23.97 4.52
N GLU A 553 5.11 24.36 5.10
CA GLU A 553 5.25 25.63 5.88
C GLU A 553 4.86 26.85 5.04
N GLU A 554 5.26 26.91 3.76
CA GLU A 554 4.87 27.98 2.84
C GLU A 554 3.35 27.98 2.57
N MET A 555 2.75 26.79 2.40
CA MET A 555 1.31 26.67 2.24
C MET A 555 0.55 27.05 3.51
N ALA A 556 1.01 26.61 4.68
CA ALA A 556 0.38 26.92 5.96
C ALA A 556 0.39 28.43 6.27
N LYS A 557 1.45 29.14 5.87
CA LYS A 557 1.53 30.61 5.99
C LYS A 557 0.43 31.35 5.23
N ALA A 558 -0.06 30.78 4.13
CA ALA A 558 -1.20 31.36 3.40
C ALA A 558 -2.50 31.38 4.22
N PHE A 559 -2.61 30.48 5.20
CA PHE A 559 -3.71 30.43 6.19
C PHE A 559 -3.39 31.16 7.51
N GLY A 560 -2.21 31.79 7.61
CA GLY A 560 -1.78 32.45 8.85
C GLY A 560 -1.18 31.48 9.89
N TYR A 561 -0.83 30.26 9.50
CA TYR A 561 -0.26 29.24 10.39
C TYR A 561 1.21 28.96 10.09
N THR A 562 1.91 28.44 11.07
CA THR A 562 3.32 28.03 10.96
C THR A 562 3.60 26.85 11.88
N LEU A 563 4.44 25.90 11.41
CA LEU A 563 5.04 24.87 12.27
C LEU A 563 6.11 25.45 13.22
N GLY A 564 6.57 26.70 12.97
CA GLY A 564 7.67 27.32 13.71
C GLY A 564 9.04 26.77 13.33
N VAL A 565 9.16 26.07 12.21
CA VAL A 565 10.44 25.48 11.75
C VAL A 565 11.30 26.54 11.09
N THR A 566 10.72 27.55 10.44
CA THR A 566 11.46 28.67 9.81
C THR A 566 12.11 29.60 10.82
N ASP A 567 11.52 29.76 12.02
CA ASP A 567 12.14 30.56 13.10
C ASP A 567 13.49 30.00 13.55
N LEU A 568 13.73 28.69 13.34
CA LEU A 568 15.01 28.05 13.58
C LEU A 568 16.05 28.43 12.52
N PHE A 569 15.63 28.78 11.32
CA PHE A 569 16.50 29.26 10.24
C PHE A 569 16.98 30.70 10.47
N GLU A 570 16.08 31.57 10.88
CA GLU A 570 16.42 33.00 11.12
C GLU A 570 17.44 33.16 12.23
N ARG A 571 17.47 32.28 13.21
CA ARG A 571 18.45 32.29 14.30
C ARG A 571 19.85 31.79 13.92
N LYS A 572 19.99 31.07 12.80
CA LYS A 572 21.29 30.50 12.33
C LYS A 572 21.90 31.21 11.13
N VAL A 573 21.30 32.29 10.64
CA VAL A 573 21.83 33.02 9.47
C VAL A 573 23.06 33.83 9.88
N THR A 574 24.24 33.33 9.55
CA THR A 574 25.48 34.08 9.72
C THR A 574 25.72 34.96 8.50
N VAL A 575 25.38 36.23 8.60
CA VAL A 575 25.66 37.21 7.54
C VAL A 575 27.16 37.45 7.51
N ARG A 576 27.88 36.85 6.56
CA ARG A 576 29.27 37.21 6.30
C ARG A 576 29.32 38.52 5.49
N HIS A 577 29.68 39.60 6.15
CA HIS A 577 30.01 40.85 5.48
C HIS A 577 31.35 40.63 4.77
N GLY A 578 31.34 40.49 3.47
CA GLY A 578 32.54 40.50 2.64
C GLY A 578 33.18 41.89 2.74
N LYS A 579 34.41 41.99 3.29
CA LYS A 579 35.21 43.19 3.22
C LYS A 579 35.55 43.49 1.76
N SER A 580 34.82 44.44 1.15
CA SER A 580 35.20 44.99 -0.15
C SER A 580 36.41 45.92 0.00
N GLN A 581 37.52 45.55 -0.62
CA GLN A 581 38.62 46.48 -0.83
C GLN A 581 38.16 47.67 -1.72
N PRO A 582 38.56 48.89 -1.43
CA PRO A 582 38.19 50.03 -2.26
C PRO A 582 39.11 50.11 -3.50
N SER A 583 38.61 49.69 -4.66
CA SER A 583 39.26 50.00 -5.93
C SER A 583 38.70 51.33 -6.49
N ALA A 584 39.56 52.30 -6.52
CA ALA A 584 39.33 53.63 -7.14
C ALA A 584 39.23 53.44 -8.67
N ARG A 585 38.02 53.52 -9.22
CA ARG A 585 37.74 54.05 -10.57
C ARG A 585 36.30 54.52 -10.63
N ARG A 586 36.14 55.85 -10.77
CA ARG A 586 34.83 56.44 -11.06
C ARG A 586 34.53 56.22 -12.52
N ASP A 587 33.41 55.53 -12.78
CA ASP A 587 32.72 55.60 -14.05
C ASP A 587 31.31 56.16 -13.82
N ARG A 588 31.04 57.23 -14.60
CA ARG A 588 29.78 57.95 -14.68
C ARG A 588 28.80 57.14 -15.51
N ALA A 589 27.89 56.40 -14.89
CA ALA A 589 26.59 56.04 -15.44
C ALA A 589 25.75 55.50 -14.28
N GLY A 590 24.73 56.22 -13.89
CA GLY A 590 23.83 55.91 -12.78
C GLY A 590 22.88 54.78 -13.12
N HIS A 591 23.23 53.56 -12.79
CA HIS A 591 22.31 52.45 -12.58
C HIS A 591 22.74 51.78 -11.28
N GLY A 592 21.92 51.96 -10.24
CA GLY A 592 22.15 51.33 -8.94
C GLY A 592 22.13 49.81 -9.09
N ARG A 593 23.30 49.20 -9.03
CA ARG A 593 23.42 47.77 -8.87
C ARG A 593 22.86 47.38 -7.48
N ALA A 594 21.76 46.67 -7.48
CA ALA A 594 21.27 46.01 -6.29
C ALA A 594 22.39 45.13 -5.71
N ARG A 595 22.74 45.37 -4.43
CA ARG A 595 23.68 44.52 -3.68
C ARG A 595 22.99 43.15 -3.56
N GLN A 596 23.53 42.14 -4.20
CA GLN A 596 23.19 40.76 -3.89
C GLN A 596 23.72 40.43 -2.49
N MET A 597 22.82 40.30 -1.55
CA MET A 597 23.11 39.70 -0.26
C MET A 597 23.13 38.20 -0.45
N GLU A 598 24.27 37.55 -0.33
CA GLU A 598 24.39 36.11 -0.33
C GLU A 598 23.97 35.62 1.06
N VAL A 599 22.74 35.17 1.18
CA VAL A 599 22.24 34.56 2.41
C VAL A 599 22.51 33.07 2.31
N THR A 600 23.46 32.56 3.06
CA THR A 600 23.70 31.10 3.13
C THR A 600 22.61 30.48 4.02
N MET A 601 21.64 29.79 3.41
CA MET A 601 20.66 29.01 4.13
C MET A 601 21.35 27.75 4.69
N PRO A 602 21.00 27.30 5.92
CA PRO A 602 21.47 26.00 6.41
C PRO A 602 20.98 24.89 5.50
N ALA A 603 21.78 23.83 5.38
CA ALA A 603 21.35 22.66 4.61
C ALA A 603 20.03 22.13 5.19
N ALA A 604 19.11 21.73 4.33
CA ALA A 604 17.78 21.21 4.76
C ALA A 604 17.89 20.03 5.75
N GLU A 605 19.02 19.34 5.75
CA GLU A 605 19.34 18.22 6.64
C GLU A 605 19.58 18.64 8.10
N GLU A 606 19.79 19.93 8.39
CA GLU A 606 20.05 20.45 9.74
C GLU A 606 18.79 20.82 10.52
N ILE A 607 17.59 20.63 9.94
CA ILE A 607 16.33 21.01 10.58
C ILE A 607 15.92 19.91 11.56
N ASP A 608 15.82 20.24 12.84
CA ASP A 608 15.30 19.33 13.86
C ASP A 608 13.75 19.35 13.84
N ILE A 609 13.18 18.55 12.95
CA ILE A 609 11.72 18.37 12.84
C ILE A 609 11.28 17.35 13.87
N ARG A 610 10.36 17.77 14.75
CA ARG A 610 9.78 16.95 15.81
C ARG A 610 8.27 16.82 15.67
N PRO A 611 7.67 15.73 16.18
CA PRO A 611 6.22 15.54 16.16
C PRO A 611 5.46 16.69 16.85
N GLU A 612 6.00 17.27 17.92
CA GLU A 612 5.38 18.36 18.67
C GLU A 612 5.15 19.64 17.83
N HIS A 613 5.91 19.85 16.75
CA HIS A 613 5.65 20.97 15.85
C HIS A 613 4.31 20.79 15.14
N TYR A 614 4.02 19.58 14.68
CA TYR A 614 2.76 19.22 14.05
C TYR A 614 1.61 19.23 15.05
N GLN A 615 1.81 18.67 16.24
CA GLN A 615 0.82 18.65 17.32
C GLN A 615 0.35 20.06 17.68
N ARG A 616 1.27 20.99 17.92
CA ARG A 616 0.92 22.39 18.21
C ARG A 616 0.11 23.06 17.10
N LEU A 617 0.35 22.63 15.86
CA LEU A 617 -0.41 23.15 14.74
C LEU A 617 -1.82 22.55 14.71
N THR A 618 -1.99 21.23 14.97
CA THR A 618 -3.32 20.62 15.07
C THR A 618 -4.14 21.28 16.16
N GLU A 619 -3.56 21.60 17.32
CA GLU A 619 -4.24 22.37 18.39
C GLU A 619 -4.72 23.74 17.94
N LYS A 620 -3.89 24.45 17.16
CA LYS A 620 -4.23 25.82 16.70
C LYS A 620 -5.33 25.85 15.67
N ILE A 621 -5.48 24.79 14.88
CA ILE A 621 -6.49 24.71 13.82
C ILE A 621 -7.78 24.03 14.27
N ALA A 622 -7.78 23.33 15.40
CA ALA A 622 -8.91 22.58 15.92
C ALA A 622 -10.18 23.45 16.02
N GLY A 623 -11.28 22.94 15.44
CA GLY A 623 -12.58 23.61 15.39
C GLY A 623 -12.68 24.80 14.44
N LYS A 624 -11.64 25.07 13.63
CA LYS A 624 -11.64 26.16 12.65
C LYS A 624 -12.04 25.69 11.26
N PRO A 625 -12.59 26.55 10.42
CA PRO A 625 -13.01 26.20 9.07
C PRO A 625 -11.91 25.58 8.20
N GLU A 626 -10.66 26.01 8.41
CA GLU A 626 -9.47 25.55 7.67
C GLU A 626 -8.82 24.28 8.24
N GLU A 627 -9.28 23.76 9.37
CA GLU A 627 -8.73 22.59 10.06
C GLU A 627 -8.52 21.42 9.11
N ARG A 628 -9.52 21.10 8.32
CA ARG A 628 -9.50 19.98 7.40
C ARG A 628 -8.42 20.10 6.33
N ILE A 629 -8.31 21.29 5.73
CA ILE A 629 -7.34 21.53 4.66
C ILE A 629 -5.92 21.48 5.20
N VAL A 630 -5.69 22.18 6.33
CA VAL A 630 -4.35 22.23 6.92
C VAL A 630 -3.93 20.81 7.39
N SER A 631 -4.84 20.04 7.98
CA SER A 631 -4.59 18.65 8.37
C SER A 631 -4.26 17.76 7.18
N TYR A 632 -4.98 17.90 6.05
CA TYR A 632 -4.68 17.17 4.81
C TYR A 632 -3.29 17.53 4.25
N LEU A 633 -2.93 18.82 4.24
CA LEU A 633 -1.61 19.27 3.81
C LEU A 633 -0.49 18.77 4.75
N MET A 634 -0.76 18.74 6.05
CA MET A 634 0.13 18.17 7.05
C MET A 634 0.41 16.70 6.76
N LEU A 635 -0.61 15.88 6.54
CA LEU A 635 -0.47 14.46 6.17
C LEU A 635 0.38 14.28 4.91
N ARG A 636 0.18 15.10 3.88
CA ARG A 636 0.96 15.04 2.65
C ARG A 636 2.45 15.38 2.85
N SER A 637 2.78 16.15 3.87
CA SER A 637 4.16 16.47 4.22
C SER A 637 4.87 15.32 4.92
N LEU A 638 4.12 14.40 5.56
CA LEU A 638 4.64 13.23 6.25
C LEU A 638 5.05 12.13 5.27
N ARG A 639 5.87 11.20 5.74
CA ARG A 639 6.15 9.96 5.03
C ARG A 639 5.06 8.93 5.33
N GLN A 640 4.86 8.00 4.42
CA GLN A 640 3.99 6.85 4.67
C GLN A 640 4.67 5.88 5.62
N ALA A 641 3.92 5.34 6.59
CA ALA A 641 4.38 4.27 7.44
C ALA A 641 4.59 2.98 6.62
N ARG A 642 5.54 2.13 7.05
CA ARG A 642 5.90 0.87 6.39
C ARG A 642 6.38 -0.16 7.40
N TYR A 643 6.50 -1.39 6.98
CA TYR A 643 7.18 -2.41 7.77
C TYR A 643 8.68 -2.40 7.51
N ALA A 644 9.46 -2.75 8.52
CA ALA A 644 10.91 -2.88 8.44
C ALA A 644 11.42 -3.87 9.51
N ALA A 645 12.54 -4.54 9.23
CA ALA A 645 13.25 -5.33 10.24
C ALA A 645 14.10 -4.45 11.18
N GLU A 646 14.24 -3.17 10.86
CA GLU A 646 14.99 -2.17 11.64
C GLU A 646 14.05 -1.31 12.50
N PRO A 647 14.37 -1.06 13.79
CA PRO A 647 13.60 -0.18 14.65
C PRO A 647 13.94 1.29 14.34
N LEU A 648 13.24 1.89 13.39
CA LEU A 648 13.44 3.30 13.00
C LEU A 648 12.54 4.27 13.80
N GLY A 649 11.68 3.74 14.70
CA GLY A 649 10.70 4.49 15.45
C GLY A 649 9.47 4.87 14.62
N HIS A 650 8.49 5.48 15.31
CA HIS A 650 7.24 5.91 14.69
C HIS A 650 6.97 7.38 14.97
N PHE A 651 7.30 8.25 14.01
CA PHE A 651 7.26 9.69 14.14
C PHE A 651 5.90 10.24 14.62
N ALA A 652 4.80 9.87 13.95
CA ALA A 652 3.48 10.39 14.28
C ALA A 652 3.01 9.99 15.69
N LEU A 653 3.38 8.81 16.17
CA LEU A 653 3.08 8.33 17.53
C LEU A 653 4.08 8.84 18.59
N ALA A 654 5.14 9.53 18.18
CA ALA A 654 6.28 9.87 19.03
C ALA A 654 6.81 8.65 19.78
N ALA A 655 6.79 7.45 19.18
CA ALA A 655 7.23 6.19 19.75
C ALA A 655 8.60 5.81 19.23
N GLU A 656 9.51 5.43 20.13
CA GLU A 656 10.86 4.97 19.75
C GLU A 656 10.86 3.53 19.25
N GLU A 657 10.05 2.68 19.85
CA GLU A 657 9.91 1.26 19.58
C GLU A 657 8.44 0.98 19.30
N TYR A 658 8.10 0.49 18.10
CA TYR A 658 6.73 0.23 17.74
C TYR A 658 6.62 -0.92 16.73
N THR A 659 5.69 -1.83 16.98
CA THR A 659 5.36 -2.93 16.07
C THR A 659 3.85 -3.06 15.91
N HIS A 660 3.43 -3.91 14.99
CA HIS A 660 2.07 -4.40 14.92
C HIS A 660 2.01 -5.82 15.48
N PHE A 661 1.17 -6.02 16.49
CA PHE A 661 0.98 -7.30 17.19
C PHE A 661 -0.50 -7.66 17.32
N THR A 662 -1.39 -6.68 17.26
CA THR A 662 -2.76 -6.77 17.74
C THR A 662 -3.77 -7.29 16.73
N SER A 663 -3.38 -7.63 15.47
CA SER A 663 -4.33 -8.11 14.47
C SER A 663 -3.76 -9.22 13.56
N PRO A 664 -3.38 -10.39 14.10
CA PRO A 664 -2.77 -11.47 13.32
C PRO A 664 -3.74 -12.22 12.40
N ILE A 665 -5.04 -12.09 12.56
CA ILE A 665 -6.04 -12.68 11.66
C ILE A 665 -6.00 -11.98 10.30
N ARG A 666 -5.78 -10.66 10.29
CA ARG A 666 -5.87 -9.83 9.09
C ARG A 666 -4.57 -9.18 8.63
N ARG A 667 -3.46 -9.27 9.39
CA ARG A 667 -2.15 -8.73 8.99
C ARG A 667 -1.04 -9.75 9.19
N TYR A 668 -0.35 -10.09 8.12
CA TYR A 668 0.75 -11.07 8.16
C TYR A 668 1.94 -10.64 9.04
N PRO A 669 2.36 -9.36 9.08
CA PRO A 669 3.41 -8.91 10.00
C PRO A 669 3.11 -9.20 11.47
N ASP A 670 1.87 -9.08 11.90
CA ASP A 670 1.46 -9.38 13.27
C ASP A 670 1.67 -10.88 13.59
N LEU A 671 1.35 -11.77 12.65
CA LEU A 671 1.62 -13.21 12.78
C LEU A 671 3.12 -13.50 12.94
N ILE A 672 3.98 -12.76 12.22
CA ILE A 672 5.44 -12.86 12.38
C ILE A 672 5.88 -12.42 13.79
N VAL A 673 5.32 -11.32 14.28
CA VAL A 673 5.61 -10.81 15.65
C VAL A 673 5.12 -11.79 16.72
N HIS A 674 3.94 -12.41 16.54
CA HIS A 674 3.45 -13.48 17.42
C HIS A 674 4.42 -14.66 17.50
N ARG A 675 4.96 -15.10 16.38
CA ARG A 675 5.95 -16.19 16.34
C ARG A 675 7.26 -15.80 17.02
N ALA A 676 7.69 -14.55 16.87
CA ALA A 676 8.86 -14.03 17.57
C ALA A 676 8.62 -13.97 19.09
N LEU A 677 7.44 -13.53 19.53
CA LEU A 677 7.08 -13.48 20.94
C LEU A 677 6.95 -14.89 21.55
N LYS A 678 6.32 -15.83 20.85
CA LYS A 678 6.22 -17.24 21.31
C LYS A 678 7.61 -17.85 21.47
N TRP A 679 8.48 -17.66 20.47
CA TRP A 679 9.86 -18.12 20.57
C TRP A 679 10.59 -17.52 21.79
N ALA A 680 10.36 -16.23 22.08
CA ALA A 680 10.93 -15.56 23.26
C ALA A 680 10.46 -16.17 24.59
N LEU A 681 9.19 -16.53 24.67
CA LEU A 681 8.60 -17.16 25.86
C LEU A 681 9.07 -18.62 26.05
N GLU A 682 9.26 -19.35 24.96
CA GLU A 682 9.81 -20.71 24.97
C GLU A 682 11.32 -20.74 25.29
N ASN A 683 12.04 -19.64 25.07
CA ASN A 683 13.47 -19.50 25.31
C ASN A 683 13.78 -18.36 26.27
N PRO A 684 13.36 -18.43 27.56
CA PRO A 684 13.44 -17.33 28.49
C PRO A 684 14.86 -16.84 28.78
N ASP A 685 15.87 -17.72 28.69
CA ASP A 685 17.28 -17.40 28.92
C ASP A 685 18.00 -16.86 27.64
N ALA A 686 17.39 -16.97 26.47
CA ALA A 686 17.99 -16.50 25.24
C ALA A 686 17.97 -14.98 25.16
N THR A 687 19.15 -14.35 25.15
CA THR A 687 19.31 -12.90 25.01
C THR A 687 20.39 -12.60 23.98
N GLY A 688 20.08 -11.68 23.07
CA GLY A 688 21.00 -11.12 22.08
C GLY A 688 21.39 -9.68 22.44
N PRO A 689 22.23 -9.05 21.61
CA PRO A 689 22.51 -7.63 21.76
C PRO A 689 21.21 -6.83 21.58
N ARG A 690 20.97 -5.86 22.49
CA ARG A 690 19.79 -5.01 22.41
C ARG A 690 19.67 -4.35 21.03
N ILE A 691 18.50 -4.48 20.40
CA ILE A 691 18.18 -3.77 19.18
C ILE A 691 17.82 -2.33 19.56
N VAL A 692 18.55 -1.37 19.03
CA VAL A 692 18.34 0.06 19.33
C VAL A 692 17.95 0.81 18.07
N PRO A 693 17.07 1.82 18.20
CA PRO A 693 16.75 2.68 17.08
C PRO A 693 18.01 3.35 16.50
N ILE A 694 18.16 3.33 15.18
CA ILE A 694 19.31 3.92 14.46
C ILE A 694 19.48 5.40 14.81
N THR A 695 18.42 6.11 15.17
CA THR A 695 18.49 7.51 15.64
C THR A 695 19.35 7.71 16.88
N LYS A 696 19.57 6.69 17.69
CA LYS A 696 20.43 6.74 18.90
C LYS A 696 21.85 6.23 18.65
N ALA A 697 22.09 5.51 17.54
CA ALA A 697 23.42 5.01 17.16
C ALA A 697 24.25 6.14 16.53
N ARG A 698 24.63 7.16 17.31
CA ARG A 698 25.60 8.19 16.86
C ARG A 698 26.97 7.55 16.72
N GLY A 699 27.44 7.31 15.49
CA GLY A 699 28.80 6.89 15.17
C GLY A 699 28.97 5.52 14.49
N ALA A 700 27.89 4.79 14.22
CA ALA A 700 28.00 3.57 13.40
C ALA A 700 28.21 3.95 11.93
N ASP A 701 29.33 3.51 11.38
CA ASP A 701 29.64 3.66 9.96
C ASP A 701 28.58 2.93 9.15
N LYS A 702 27.94 3.59 8.18
CA LYS A 702 26.86 3.03 7.34
C LYS A 702 27.28 1.80 6.52
N ASN A 703 28.56 1.45 6.57
CA ASN A 703 29.17 0.32 5.87
C ASN A 703 29.56 -0.85 6.78
N ASP A 704 29.26 -0.80 8.08
CA ASP A 704 29.62 -1.91 8.96
C ASP A 704 28.61 -3.07 8.78
N THR A 705 28.95 -3.98 7.88
CA THR A 705 28.21 -5.23 7.61
C THR A 705 28.36 -6.28 8.73
N ASN A 706 29.02 -5.93 9.83
CA ASN A 706 29.30 -6.78 11.00
C ASN A 706 28.35 -6.52 12.17
N GLU A 707 27.09 -6.16 11.93
CA GLU A 707 26.08 -6.21 12.99
C GLU A 707 26.00 -7.66 13.52
N PRO A 708 26.08 -7.87 14.86
CA PRO A 708 25.94 -9.20 15.41
C PRO A 708 24.56 -9.77 14.99
N PRO A 709 24.50 -11.04 14.57
CA PRO A 709 23.25 -11.64 14.19
C PRO A 709 22.31 -11.61 15.39
N GLY A 710 21.16 -10.92 15.25
CA GLY A 710 20.09 -10.99 16.25
C GLY A 710 19.62 -12.44 16.41
N ILE A 711 19.01 -12.73 17.55
CA ILE A 711 18.44 -14.05 17.85
C ILE A 711 16.97 -14.12 17.47
N GLY A 712 16.40 -15.31 17.35
CA GLY A 712 14.97 -15.51 17.11
C GLY A 712 14.69 -16.55 16.03
N PRO A 713 13.39 -16.73 15.68
CA PRO A 713 12.96 -17.75 14.74
C PRO A 713 13.22 -17.36 13.28
N TYR A 714 13.58 -16.11 13.01
CA TYR A 714 13.79 -15.56 11.65
C TYR A 714 15.18 -14.99 11.48
N ARG A 715 15.68 -15.02 10.25
CA ARG A 715 16.89 -14.28 9.84
C ARG A 715 16.49 -12.87 9.39
N ARG A 716 17.35 -11.86 9.64
CA ARG A 716 17.09 -10.47 9.23
C ARG A 716 16.77 -10.33 7.75
N GLN A 717 17.54 -10.97 6.87
CA GLN A 717 17.29 -10.94 5.42
C GLN A 717 15.94 -11.50 5.01
N GLU A 718 15.39 -12.45 5.77
CA GLU A 718 14.04 -12.98 5.55
C GLU A 718 13.00 -11.96 5.98
N LEU A 719 13.20 -11.32 7.14
CA LEU A 719 12.32 -10.27 7.63
C LEU A 719 12.30 -9.05 6.71
N ASP A 720 13.45 -8.66 6.13
CA ASP A 720 13.51 -7.57 5.16
C ASP A 720 12.63 -7.84 3.94
N LYS A 721 12.62 -9.08 3.44
CA LYS A 721 11.74 -9.48 2.34
C LYS A 721 10.27 -9.43 2.74
N ILE A 722 9.93 -10.00 3.89
CA ILE A 722 8.55 -9.98 4.41
C ILE A 722 8.09 -8.55 4.63
N ALA A 723 8.96 -7.66 5.14
CA ALA A 723 8.65 -6.25 5.35
C ALA A 723 8.28 -5.52 4.05
N ILE A 724 9.04 -5.78 2.98
CA ILE A 724 8.79 -5.21 1.65
C ILE A 724 7.47 -5.75 1.10
N GLU A 725 7.31 -7.10 1.06
CA GLU A 725 6.12 -7.78 0.57
C GLU A 725 4.85 -7.31 1.29
N SER A 726 4.89 -7.23 2.62
CA SER A 726 3.76 -6.77 3.44
C SER A 726 3.43 -5.29 3.23
N SER A 727 4.44 -4.44 3.08
CA SER A 727 4.23 -3.00 2.80
C SER A 727 3.67 -2.78 1.38
N GLU A 728 4.03 -3.62 0.42
CA GLU A 728 3.46 -3.59 -0.94
C GLU A 728 2.03 -4.10 -0.95
N ALA A 729 1.73 -5.18 -0.22
CA ALA A 729 0.38 -5.71 -0.07
C ALA A 729 -0.56 -4.69 0.58
N GLU A 730 -0.12 -4.02 1.66
CA GLU A 730 -0.88 -2.94 2.31
C GLU A 730 -1.20 -1.81 1.34
N ARG A 731 -0.21 -1.28 0.62
CA ARG A 731 -0.45 -0.20 -0.36
C ARG A 731 -1.39 -0.62 -1.49
N ARG A 732 -1.30 -1.88 -1.93
CA ARG A 732 -2.18 -2.44 -2.95
C ARG A 732 -3.61 -2.54 -2.44
N SER A 733 -3.80 -2.97 -1.20
CA SER A 733 -5.10 -3.03 -0.53
C SER A 733 -5.72 -1.65 -0.34
N ASP A 734 -4.96 -0.69 0.20
CA ASP A 734 -5.39 0.71 0.36
C ASP A 734 -5.79 1.34 -0.98
N ALA A 735 -5.05 1.04 -2.06
CA ALA A 735 -5.34 1.57 -3.39
C ALA A 735 -6.64 0.97 -3.95
N ALA A 736 -6.88 -0.33 -3.72
CA ALA A 736 -8.09 -1.01 -4.17
C ALA A 736 -9.34 -0.53 -3.40
N GLU A 737 -9.24 -0.45 -2.07
CA GLU A 737 -10.33 0.05 -1.22
C GLU A 737 -10.70 1.49 -1.59
N ARG A 738 -9.70 2.36 -1.76
CA ARG A 738 -9.92 3.76 -2.17
C ARG A 738 -10.55 3.85 -3.55
N GLU A 739 -10.07 3.08 -4.52
CA GLU A 739 -10.61 3.09 -5.87
C GLU A 739 -12.10 2.70 -5.88
N LEU A 740 -12.49 1.66 -5.12
CA LEU A 740 -13.89 1.27 -5.04
C LEU A 740 -14.73 2.35 -4.35
N MET A 741 -14.23 2.98 -3.29
CA MET A 741 -14.90 4.08 -2.61
C MET A 741 -15.11 5.28 -3.54
N ASP A 742 -14.10 5.63 -4.33
CA ASP A 742 -14.20 6.72 -5.31
C ASP A 742 -15.20 6.35 -6.42
N TRP A 743 -15.21 5.10 -6.87
CA TRP A 743 -16.19 4.62 -7.85
C TRP A 743 -17.62 4.69 -7.33
N LYS A 744 -17.88 4.15 -6.13
CA LYS A 744 -19.18 4.21 -5.48
C LYS A 744 -19.64 5.65 -5.26
N THR A 745 -18.71 6.52 -4.87
CA THR A 745 -18.98 7.96 -4.71
C THR A 745 -19.39 8.62 -6.03
N ALA A 746 -18.69 8.29 -7.13
CA ALA A 746 -19.04 8.79 -8.46
C ALA A 746 -20.43 8.28 -8.88
N GLN A 747 -20.73 7.00 -8.65
CA GLN A 747 -22.04 6.40 -8.94
C GLN A 747 -23.17 7.05 -8.14
N PHE A 748 -22.94 7.38 -6.87
CA PHE A 748 -23.91 8.11 -6.04
C PHE A 748 -24.23 9.50 -6.62
N MET A 749 -23.23 10.17 -7.16
CA MET A 749 -23.41 11.49 -7.75
C MET A 749 -24.12 11.47 -9.11
N GLU A 750 -24.20 10.31 -9.80
CA GLU A 750 -24.96 10.19 -11.05
C GLU A 750 -26.44 10.54 -10.87
N SER A 751 -27.04 10.13 -9.75
CA SER A 751 -28.43 10.45 -9.44
C SER A 751 -28.65 11.90 -9.03
N ARG A 752 -27.58 12.67 -8.79
CA ARG A 752 -27.58 14.05 -8.27
C ARG A 752 -27.02 15.07 -9.29
N LEU A 753 -26.93 14.66 -10.55
CA LEU A 753 -26.54 15.59 -11.61
C LEU A 753 -27.53 16.75 -11.71
N GLY A 754 -26.99 17.98 -11.78
CA GLY A 754 -27.76 19.21 -11.80
C GLY A 754 -28.02 19.82 -10.41
N GLU A 755 -27.77 19.10 -9.31
CA GLU A 755 -27.89 19.64 -7.95
C GLU A 755 -26.75 20.62 -7.63
N GLU A 756 -27.04 21.60 -6.79
CA GLU A 756 -26.09 22.61 -6.31
C GLU A 756 -25.60 22.26 -4.91
N PHE A 757 -24.28 22.47 -4.68
CA PHE A 757 -23.61 22.15 -3.43
C PHE A 757 -22.70 23.27 -2.97
N GLU A 758 -22.57 23.45 -1.66
CA GLU A 758 -21.45 24.17 -1.07
C GLU A 758 -20.21 23.30 -1.11
N ALA A 759 -19.09 23.89 -1.47
CA ALA A 759 -17.84 23.17 -1.62
C ALA A 759 -16.64 24.01 -1.15
N LEU A 760 -15.58 23.31 -0.79
CA LEU A 760 -14.33 23.88 -0.34
C LEU A 760 -13.22 23.55 -1.34
N ILE A 761 -12.42 24.53 -1.75
CA ILE A 761 -11.27 24.31 -2.64
C ILE A 761 -10.17 23.60 -1.87
N ILE A 762 -9.90 22.33 -2.20
CA ILE A 762 -8.92 21.48 -1.52
C ILE A 762 -7.57 21.34 -2.26
N SER A 763 -7.52 21.71 -3.54
CA SER A 763 -6.28 21.68 -4.33
C SER A 763 -6.41 22.60 -5.54
N VAL A 764 -5.33 23.33 -5.87
CA VAL A 764 -5.29 24.24 -7.03
C VAL A 764 -4.20 23.77 -7.99
N GLN A 765 -4.55 23.59 -9.27
CA GLN A 765 -3.70 23.07 -10.32
C GLN A 765 -3.73 23.98 -11.58
N LYS A 766 -2.84 23.73 -12.54
CA LYS A 766 -2.77 24.53 -13.79
C LYS A 766 -4.03 24.39 -14.67
N PHE A 767 -4.79 23.31 -14.50
CA PHE A 767 -5.97 22.98 -15.29
C PHE A 767 -7.31 23.23 -14.58
N GLY A 768 -7.28 23.79 -13.35
CA GLY A 768 -8.45 24.03 -12.54
C GLY A 768 -8.18 23.80 -11.06
N PHE A 769 -9.22 23.69 -10.28
CA PHE A 769 -9.10 23.34 -8.87
C PHE A 769 -10.03 22.17 -8.50
N PHE A 770 -9.61 21.41 -7.50
CA PHE A 770 -10.44 20.37 -6.89
C PHE A 770 -11.21 20.97 -5.73
N VAL A 771 -12.46 20.62 -5.67
CA VAL A 771 -13.35 20.96 -4.56
C VAL A 771 -13.80 19.70 -3.85
N GLU A 772 -14.17 19.85 -2.59
CA GLU A 772 -14.86 18.86 -1.81
C GLU A 772 -16.18 19.43 -1.30
N LEU A 773 -17.27 18.69 -1.52
CA LEU A 773 -18.59 19.05 -1.09
C LEU A 773 -18.69 19.00 0.44
N VAL A 774 -19.27 20.02 1.06
CA VAL A 774 -19.31 20.15 2.53
C VAL A 774 -20.19 19.07 3.18
N ASP A 775 -21.34 18.76 2.59
CA ASP A 775 -22.35 17.88 3.18
C ASP A 775 -22.11 16.38 2.90
N VAL A 776 -21.57 16.05 1.72
CA VAL A 776 -21.45 14.68 1.24
C VAL A 776 -20.00 14.21 1.04
N PHE A 777 -19.04 15.10 1.32
CA PHE A 777 -17.58 14.80 1.26
C PHE A 777 -17.08 14.22 -0.07
N VAL A 778 -17.74 14.60 -1.17
CA VAL A 778 -17.36 14.17 -2.52
C VAL A 778 -16.37 15.15 -3.11
N GLU A 779 -15.25 14.61 -3.60
CA GLU A 779 -14.24 15.39 -4.32
C GLU A 779 -14.55 15.44 -5.81
N GLY A 780 -14.32 16.59 -6.45
CA GLY A 780 -14.46 16.73 -7.88
C GLY A 780 -13.69 17.91 -8.45
N LEU A 781 -13.65 18.00 -9.78
CA LEU A 781 -12.88 18.98 -10.51
C LEU A 781 -13.78 20.12 -11.01
N VAL A 782 -13.36 21.35 -10.76
CA VAL A 782 -13.80 22.54 -11.52
C VAL A 782 -12.69 22.86 -12.51
N GLY A 783 -12.96 22.66 -13.79
CA GLY A 783 -12.00 22.91 -14.87
C GLY A 783 -11.72 24.40 -15.06
N ILE A 784 -10.56 24.72 -15.63
CA ILE A 784 -10.20 26.12 -15.92
C ILE A 784 -11.17 26.76 -16.88
N ASP A 785 -11.72 25.98 -17.83
CA ASP A 785 -12.72 26.45 -18.80
C ASP A 785 -14.01 26.90 -18.11
N GLN A 786 -14.50 26.18 -17.10
CA GLN A 786 -15.65 26.53 -16.28
C GLN A 786 -15.40 27.83 -15.49
N MET A 787 -14.17 28.04 -15.01
CA MET A 787 -13.77 29.25 -14.31
C MET A 787 -13.72 30.46 -15.25
N GLU A 788 -13.22 30.28 -16.47
CA GLU A 788 -13.18 31.31 -17.51
C GLU A 788 -14.59 31.69 -17.95
N GLU A 789 -15.50 30.72 -18.06
CA GLU A 789 -16.92 30.96 -18.34
C GLU A 789 -17.59 31.76 -17.20
N PHE A 790 -17.41 31.33 -15.94
CA PHE A 790 -17.97 32.01 -14.79
C PHE A 790 -17.48 33.44 -14.65
N THR A 791 -16.16 33.68 -14.83
CA THR A 791 -15.55 35.00 -14.63
C THR A 791 -15.60 35.89 -15.88
N SER A 792 -16.01 35.33 -17.03
CA SER A 792 -15.92 35.97 -18.36
C SER A 792 -14.52 36.53 -18.64
N GLY A 793 -13.47 35.85 -18.11
CA GLY A 793 -12.07 36.27 -18.13
C GLY A 793 -11.12 35.15 -18.41
N ARG A 794 -9.85 35.48 -18.61
CA ARG A 794 -8.78 34.51 -18.76
C ARG A 794 -8.23 34.13 -17.40
N CYS A 795 -8.18 32.84 -17.10
CA CYS A 795 -7.68 32.31 -15.84
C CYS A 795 -6.26 31.77 -15.99
N LEU A 796 -5.38 32.16 -15.07
CA LEU A 796 -3.98 31.75 -15.04
C LEU A 796 -3.60 31.24 -13.67
N TYR A 797 -2.97 30.06 -13.64
CA TYR A 797 -2.37 29.51 -12.43
C TYR A 797 -1.10 30.28 -12.03
N ARG A 798 -1.04 30.74 -10.80
CA ARG A 798 0.09 31.41 -10.20
C ARG A 798 0.77 30.48 -9.20
N GLU A 799 1.92 29.94 -9.59
CA GLU A 799 2.65 28.93 -8.80
C GLU A 799 3.09 29.46 -7.43
N ARG A 800 3.50 30.75 -7.37
CA ARG A 800 3.96 31.38 -6.13
C ARG A 800 2.92 31.40 -5.00
N ASP A 801 1.67 31.60 -5.34
CA ASP A 801 0.57 31.77 -4.38
C ASP A 801 -0.39 30.56 -4.36
N HIS A 802 -0.08 29.51 -5.11
CA HIS A 802 -0.97 28.36 -5.34
C HIS A 802 -2.40 28.77 -5.63
N ALA A 803 -2.58 29.76 -6.50
CA ALA A 803 -3.86 30.38 -6.78
C ALA A 803 -4.14 30.44 -8.28
N ILE A 804 -5.40 30.45 -8.67
CA ILE A 804 -5.83 30.79 -10.02
C ILE A 804 -6.37 32.22 -10.00
N VAL A 805 -5.83 33.05 -10.89
CA VAL A 805 -6.20 34.45 -11.05
C VAL A 805 -6.91 34.60 -12.36
N CYS A 806 -8.15 35.03 -12.34
CA CYS A 806 -8.98 35.29 -13.50
C CYS A 806 -9.10 36.78 -13.72
N GLU A 807 -8.61 37.27 -14.88
CA GLU A 807 -8.65 38.67 -15.26
C GLU A 807 -9.67 38.87 -16.38
N LEU A 808 -10.59 39.82 -16.22
CA LEU A 808 -11.58 40.16 -17.25
C LEU A 808 -10.86 40.60 -18.54
N GLN A 809 -11.27 40.03 -19.67
CA GLN A 809 -10.80 40.52 -20.98
C GLN A 809 -11.47 41.84 -21.31
N HIS A 810 -10.79 42.95 -21.16
CA HIS A 810 -11.27 44.25 -21.62
C HIS A 810 -11.06 44.43 -23.13
N HIS A 811 -12.16 44.44 -23.86
CA HIS A 811 -12.21 45.04 -25.21
C HIS A 811 -12.45 46.55 -25.09
N GLY A 812 -11.41 47.34 -24.77
CA GLY A 812 -11.52 48.78 -24.72
C GLY A 812 -10.39 49.53 -24.01
N ARG A 813 -10.11 50.75 -24.37
CA ARG A 813 -9.01 51.65 -23.91
C ARG A 813 -9.19 52.22 -22.48
N SER A 814 -9.90 51.52 -21.58
CA SER A 814 -10.04 52.03 -20.21
C SER A 814 -8.93 51.50 -19.32
N ARG A 815 -8.23 52.42 -18.65
CA ARG A 815 -7.06 52.20 -17.75
C ARG A 815 -7.46 51.84 -16.28
N THR A 816 -8.71 51.51 -16.03
CA THR A 816 -9.12 51.05 -14.70
C THR A 816 -8.81 49.57 -14.57
N ARG A 817 -7.91 49.24 -13.64
CA ARG A 817 -7.62 47.82 -13.28
C ARG A 817 -8.92 47.15 -12.90
N ALA A 818 -9.44 46.28 -13.70
CA ALA A 818 -10.57 45.43 -13.34
C ALA A 818 -10.12 44.54 -12.16
N ALA A 819 -11.03 44.36 -11.20
CA ALA A 819 -10.79 43.52 -10.06
C ALA A 819 -10.59 42.06 -10.55
N ALA A 820 -9.37 41.51 -10.40
CA ALA A 820 -9.09 40.12 -10.72
C ALA A 820 -9.79 39.24 -9.67
N THR A 821 -10.52 38.22 -10.14
CA THR A 821 -11.07 37.19 -9.27
C THR A 821 -9.96 36.18 -8.96
N VAL A 822 -9.69 35.93 -7.70
CA VAL A 822 -8.62 35.03 -7.27
C VAL A 822 -9.24 33.84 -6.52
N PHE A 823 -8.97 32.63 -6.97
CA PHE A 823 -9.37 31.39 -6.30
C PHE A 823 -8.15 30.77 -5.61
N ARG A 824 -8.28 30.52 -4.32
CA ARG A 824 -7.22 30.00 -3.46
C ARG A 824 -7.66 28.71 -2.79
N LEU A 825 -6.69 27.98 -2.34
CA LEU A 825 -6.91 26.86 -1.44
C LEU A 825 -7.69 27.36 -0.20
N GLY A 826 -8.77 26.66 0.18
CA GLY A 826 -9.59 27.03 1.30
C GLY A 826 -10.76 27.99 0.99
N ASP A 827 -10.85 28.54 -0.22
CA ASP A 827 -12.02 29.34 -0.59
C ASP A 827 -13.28 28.48 -0.64
N ARG A 828 -14.38 29.01 -0.10
CA ARG A 828 -15.72 28.42 -0.27
C ARG A 828 -16.30 28.83 -1.60
N VAL A 829 -16.88 27.87 -2.27
CA VAL A 829 -17.51 28.05 -3.57
C VAL A 829 -18.84 27.29 -3.61
N ARG A 830 -19.78 27.76 -4.40
CA ARG A 830 -20.98 27.01 -4.74
C ARG A 830 -20.81 26.43 -6.13
N VAL A 831 -21.05 25.14 -6.23
CA VAL A 831 -20.83 24.37 -7.46
C VAL A 831 -22.07 23.55 -7.79
N ARG A 832 -22.24 23.20 -9.06
CA ARG A 832 -23.30 22.30 -9.54
C ARG A 832 -22.65 21.06 -10.14
N ALA A 833 -23.13 19.87 -9.78
CA ALA A 833 -22.71 18.63 -10.40
C ALA A 833 -23.11 18.61 -11.88
N GLU A 834 -22.14 18.62 -12.79
CA GLU A 834 -22.43 18.78 -14.22
C GLU A 834 -22.21 17.48 -15.00
N ARG A 835 -21.14 16.79 -14.71
CA ARG A 835 -20.80 15.57 -15.42
C ARG A 835 -20.02 14.59 -14.53
N ILE A 836 -20.24 13.29 -14.76
CA ILE A 836 -19.41 12.24 -14.20
C ILE A 836 -18.59 11.63 -15.31
N ASP A 837 -17.28 11.54 -15.10
CA ASP A 837 -16.38 10.78 -15.97
C ASP A 837 -16.30 9.34 -15.43
N PRO A 838 -17.01 8.37 -16.05
CA PRO A 838 -17.09 7.00 -15.54
C PRO A 838 -15.75 6.27 -15.62
N PHE A 839 -14.86 6.66 -16.54
CA PHE A 839 -13.53 6.07 -16.68
C PHE A 839 -12.52 6.64 -15.69
N ARG A 840 -12.75 7.90 -15.27
CA ARG A 840 -11.90 8.55 -14.25
C ARG A 840 -12.48 8.43 -12.85
N GLN A 841 -13.71 7.96 -12.73
CA GLN A 841 -14.44 7.88 -11.46
C GLN A 841 -14.46 9.24 -10.75
N ARG A 842 -14.68 10.31 -11.52
CA ARG A 842 -14.60 11.71 -11.04
C ARG A 842 -15.84 12.50 -11.41
N VAL A 843 -16.24 13.35 -10.48
CA VAL A 843 -17.29 14.34 -10.68
C VAL A 843 -16.66 15.62 -11.22
N GLU A 844 -17.21 16.17 -12.29
CA GLU A 844 -16.88 17.48 -12.81
C GLU A 844 -17.98 18.45 -12.40
N PHE A 845 -17.57 19.57 -11.85
CA PHE A 845 -18.47 20.59 -11.33
C PHE A 845 -18.40 21.87 -12.16
N ALA A 846 -19.56 22.52 -12.36
CA ALA A 846 -19.65 23.90 -12.81
C ALA A 846 -19.56 24.86 -11.62
N LEU A 847 -18.85 25.96 -11.78
CA LEU A 847 -18.73 27.01 -10.77
C LEU A 847 -19.93 27.95 -10.85
N LEU A 848 -20.70 28.13 -9.76
CA LEU A 848 -21.87 28.99 -9.70
C LEU A 848 -21.63 30.29 -8.93
N ALA A 849 -20.92 30.22 -7.83
CA ALA A 849 -20.62 31.39 -7.02
C ALA A 849 -19.31 31.20 -6.24
N ARG A 850 -18.64 32.28 -5.94
CA ARG A 850 -17.60 32.37 -4.93
C ARG A 850 -18.16 33.06 -3.71
N GLU A 851 -18.11 32.45 -2.58
CA GLU A 851 -18.44 33.10 -1.33
C GLU A 851 -17.30 34.04 -0.92
N SER A 852 -17.59 35.29 -0.70
CA SER A 852 -16.60 36.22 -0.14
C SER A 852 -16.24 35.73 1.25
N PRO A 853 -14.96 35.68 1.63
CA PRO A 853 -14.61 35.42 3.03
C PRO A 853 -15.32 36.48 3.88
N ASN A 854 -16.14 36.04 4.84
CA ASN A 854 -16.70 36.94 5.84
C ASN A 854 -15.54 37.60 6.56
N VAL A 855 -15.28 38.86 6.23
CA VAL A 855 -14.42 39.75 7.01
C VAL A 855 -15.21 40.10 8.27
N ASN A 856 -15.04 39.29 9.31
CA ASN A 856 -15.38 39.66 10.68
C ASN A 856 -14.09 39.79 11.47
#